data_d32b3d550985f2d8528fe305fa8b5de5
#
_entry.id   d32b3d550985f2d8528fe305fa8b5de5
#
_cell.length_a   1.000
_cell.length_b   1.000
_cell.length_c   1.000
_cell.angle_alpha   90.00
_cell.angle_beta   90.00
_cell.angle_gamma   90.00
#
_symmetry.space_group_name_H-M   'P 1'
#
loop_
_entity.id
_entity.type
_entity.pdbx_description
1 polymer ?
#
loop_
_entity_poly.entity_id
_entity_poly.type
_entity_poly.pdbx_seq_one_letter_code
_entity_poly.pdbx_strand_id
1 'polypeptide(L)'
;MHFDINLFTLVMLVGPSRSGKSTFAQALSAALSAYAGVRVAHLSSDAYRRQLAGDLEDDDTRLAEVSAGAFAMLNAELEARMTWPMNTEVIVLDTTAMNEAFRDQVRELAKKHQYRVDLVVFDYSHGDYLKGADDTHAARKVILEHAKRMKEDVLPNLKRKQYHRTVNIRKRNTDHWAAMTVSVLDYDLFRQTYWDNNQTVSLIGDVHEAVKPFEALLAKLPESGVRLQLGDWIDKGEQVAEAIEAMERFVAAGGRMLMGNHENYVAKRVQGQLDANPDLEAAYFTSLKVLLQDANLAERFLALVAQALPFVVLRGSAGRTVYISHAPAPTKHLGKLDADSLAAQRNYRMTSESSEELQEKLAALGTIGRNEPLHVFGHLAHKSRVFQRGRVFLDTGSVYGHQLSALVLVPGKAPELVQVAGERRAEGAVYDLEVRKAPAAEELKVSPAEQVFMDRFVASGARYLSGTIAPAPATETELESPAAALDTLRQYGVTRAIVQPKYMGSRAQVYLFRGKPEQSFAISRKGFVIKAPEVQPVLQAVYAQFEAQDFWQDSLILDGELMPWRAIGGSLIDSEFERYGAAATAEVSELANDPVFQGFAIGAGHQTERRMEGLAIFKEQVALYGQAGDPHYKPFTVLAADGKDWTERDQAEIFSLVAPTEPCLVLDLTAPDANAQLAGFFERLTQSDQMEGVVIKPCVFEKDMVPFMKVRNERYLHIIYGYDYQLRYAGMCANKRIQRKLSVSRKEYFLGRDMLRAPDEASLRLALLRMQGEVAREATLDPRL
;
A
#
# COMPACT_ATOMS: atom_id res chain seq x y z
N MET A 1 -0.60 -32.08 -34.20
CA MET A 1 -0.02 -30.73 -34.45
C MET A 1 0.86 -30.37 -33.27
N HIS A 2 2.07 -29.85 -33.54
CA HIS A 2 2.97 -29.36 -32.51
C HIS A 2 2.91 -27.82 -32.46
N PHE A 3 2.89 -27.24 -31.22
CA PHE A 3 2.78 -25.79 -31.02
C PHE A 3 3.79 -25.34 -29.94
N ASP A 4 4.76 -24.52 -30.33
CA ASP A 4 5.68 -23.92 -29.38
C ASP A 4 5.09 -22.63 -28.82
N ILE A 5 5.32 -22.32 -27.55
CA ILE A 5 4.84 -21.10 -26.92
C ILE A 5 5.78 -20.66 -25.78
N ASN A 6 5.91 -19.36 -25.58
CA ASN A 6 6.46 -18.80 -24.35
C ASN A 6 5.34 -18.47 -23.36
N LEU A 7 5.65 -18.42 -22.09
CA LEU A 7 4.73 -17.93 -21.07
C LEU A 7 4.54 -16.40 -21.20
N PHE A 8 3.50 -15.91 -20.56
CA PHE A 8 3.04 -14.52 -20.66
C PHE A 8 2.74 -14.12 -22.11
N THR A 9 2.09 -15.04 -22.80
CA THR A 9 1.66 -14.88 -24.20
C THR A 9 0.15 -14.83 -24.31
N LEU A 10 -0.33 -13.85 -25.10
CA LEU A 10 -1.68 -13.82 -25.63
C LEU A 10 -1.69 -14.50 -27.00
N VAL A 11 -2.39 -15.59 -27.13
CA VAL A 11 -2.66 -16.27 -28.40
C VAL A 11 -3.97 -15.73 -28.95
N MET A 12 -3.89 -14.91 -30.00
CA MET A 12 -5.06 -14.33 -30.67
C MET A 12 -5.43 -15.20 -31.88
N LEU A 13 -6.63 -15.73 -31.88
CA LEU A 13 -7.18 -16.51 -33.02
C LEU A 13 -7.82 -15.59 -34.03
N VAL A 14 -7.44 -15.70 -35.29
CA VAL A 14 -7.94 -14.86 -36.39
C VAL A 14 -8.54 -15.74 -37.49
N GLY A 15 -9.81 -15.52 -37.80
CA GLY A 15 -10.44 -16.27 -38.89
C GLY A 15 -11.97 -16.20 -38.91
N PRO A 16 -12.62 -16.61 -39.97
CA PRO A 16 -14.07 -16.65 -40.12
C PRO A 16 -14.79 -17.39 -39.01
N SER A 17 -16.06 -17.12 -38.81
CA SER A 17 -16.91 -17.92 -37.95
C SER A 17 -16.88 -19.38 -38.38
N ARG A 18 -17.00 -20.31 -37.41
CA ARG A 18 -17.00 -21.78 -37.65
C ARG A 18 -15.73 -22.35 -38.29
N SER A 19 -14.61 -21.60 -38.35
CA SER A 19 -13.32 -22.13 -38.85
C SER A 19 -12.61 -23.11 -37.87
N GLY A 20 -13.21 -23.42 -36.74
CA GLY A 20 -12.66 -24.34 -35.74
C GLY A 20 -11.76 -23.67 -34.68
N LYS A 21 -11.81 -22.33 -34.54
CA LYS A 21 -11.04 -21.58 -33.54
C LYS A 21 -11.26 -22.09 -32.12
N SER A 22 -12.51 -22.28 -31.71
CA SER A 22 -12.86 -22.74 -30.35
C SER A 22 -12.35 -24.15 -30.08
N THR A 23 -12.42 -25.05 -31.11
CA THR A 23 -11.85 -26.40 -30.97
C THR A 23 -10.32 -26.35 -30.83
N PHE A 24 -9.66 -25.48 -31.58
CA PHE A 24 -8.22 -25.23 -31.45
C PHE A 24 -7.88 -24.65 -30.05
N ALA A 25 -8.63 -23.65 -29.58
CA ALA A 25 -8.45 -23.03 -28.29
C ALA A 25 -8.58 -24.04 -27.13
N GLN A 26 -9.58 -24.91 -27.20
CA GLN A 26 -9.79 -25.98 -26.24
C GLN A 26 -8.63 -26.98 -26.22
N ALA A 27 -8.20 -27.41 -27.42
CA ALA A 27 -7.09 -28.34 -27.58
C ALA A 27 -5.77 -27.74 -27.06
N LEU A 28 -5.48 -26.46 -27.35
CA LEU A 28 -4.32 -25.75 -26.84
C LEU A 28 -4.36 -25.61 -25.32
N SER A 29 -5.51 -25.21 -24.77
CA SER A 29 -5.70 -25.07 -23.32
C SER A 29 -5.54 -26.41 -22.59
N ALA A 30 -6.09 -27.50 -23.15
CA ALA A 30 -5.94 -28.84 -22.61
C ALA A 30 -4.47 -29.32 -22.64
N ALA A 31 -3.76 -29.09 -23.73
CA ALA A 31 -2.35 -29.45 -23.83
C ALA A 31 -1.46 -28.65 -22.86
N LEU A 32 -1.77 -27.38 -22.64
CA LEU A 32 -1.06 -26.52 -21.69
C LEU A 32 -1.33 -26.89 -20.22
N SER A 33 -2.50 -27.46 -19.90
CA SER A 33 -2.83 -27.90 -18.53
C SER A 33 -1.92 -29.02 -18.01
N ALA A 34 -1.17 -29.69 -18.88
CA ALA A 34 -0.15 -30.66 -18.50
C ALA A 34 1.10 -30.02 -17.83
N TYR A 35 1.27 -28.69 -17.98
CA TYR A 35 2.39 -27.94 -17.40
C TYR A 35 2.02 -27.42 -16.01
N ALA A 36 2.57 -28.06 -14.98
CA ALA A 36 2.27 -27.71 -13.58
C ALA A 36 2.59 -26.24 -13.28
N GLY A 37 1.65 -25.55 -12.65
CA GLY A 37 1.75 -24.15 -12.26
C GLY A 37 1.44 -23.14 -13.36
N VAL A 38 1.28 -23.55 -14.62
CA VAL A 38 0.88 -22.69 -15.74
C VAL A 38 -0.64 -22.50 -15.71
N ARG A 39 -1.08 -21.26 -15.59
CA ARG A 39 -2.51 -20.91 -15.67
C ARG A 39 -2.86 -20.50 -17.10
N VAL A 40 -3.97 -21.03 -17.59
CA VAL A 40 -4.46 -20.75 -18.93
C VAL A 40 -5.85 -20.14 -18.83
N ALA A 41 -6.07 -19.00 -19.49
CA ALA A 41 -7.39 -18.40 -19.66
C ALA A 41 -7.84 -18.53 -21.10
N HIS A 42 -9.00 -19.14 -21.33
CA HIS A 42 -9.66 -19.17 -22.63
C HIS A 42 -10.82 -18.17 -22.62
N LEU A 43 -10.68 -17.07 -23.35
CA LEU A 43 -11.65 -15.98 -23.46
C LEU A 43 -12.35 -16.05 -24.81
N SER A 44 -13.65 -16.33 -24.81
CA SER A 44 -14.46 -16.50 -26.03
C SER A 44 -15.54 -15.44 -26.11
N SER A 45 -15.56 -14.67 -27.23
CA SER A 45 -16.63 -13.69 -27.47
C SER A 45 -18.00 -14.32 -27.52
N ASP A 46 -18.11 -15.57 -28.00
CA ASP A 46 -19.37 -16.28 -28.07
C ASP A 46 -19.86 -16.77 -26.72
N ALA A 47 -18.93 -17.12 -25.82
CA ALA A 47 -19.28 -17.45 -24.43
C ALA A 47 -19.89 -16.24 -23.70
N TYR A 48 -19.31 -15.04 -23.85
CA TYR A 48 -19.87 -13.82 -23.26
C TYR A 48 -21.21 -13.41 -23.87
N ARG A 49 -21.40 -13.63 -25.20
CA ARG A 49 -22.70 -13.41 -25.81
C ARG A 49 -23.77 -14.32 -25.21
N ARG A 50 -23.49 -15.63 -25.06
CA ARG A 50 -24.42 -16.58 -24.43
C ARG A 50 -24.71 -16.20 -23.01
N GLN A 51 -23.69 -15.81 -22.24
CA GLN A 51 -23.88 -15.37 -20.85
C GLN A 51 -24.83 -14.18 -20.73
N LEU A 52 -24.76 -13.20 -21.66
CA LEU A 52 -25.63 -12.03 -21.66
C LEU A 52 -27.02 -12.31 -22.24
N ALA A 53 -27.11 -13.18 -23.24
CA ALA A 53 -28.37 -13.51 -23.88
C ALA A 53 -29.25 -14.47 -23.06
N GLY A 54 -28.64 -15.21 -22.08
CA GLY A 54 -29.30 -16.29 -21.34
C GLY A 54 -29.38 -17.59 -22.13
N ASP A 55 -30.04 -18.60 -21.56
CA ASP A 55 -30.18 -19.96 -22.15
C ASP A 55 -31.16 -20.04 -23.33
N LEU A 56 -31.22 -19.02 -24.15
CA LEU A 56 -32.02 -19.05 -25.34
C LEU A 56 -31.32 -19.85 -26.45
N GLU A 57 -32.04 -20.79 -27.04
CA GLU A 57 -31.64 -21.48 -28.26
C GLU A 57 -31.19 -20.45 -29.29
N ASP A 58 -30.22 -20.78 -30.14
CA ASP A 58 -29.52 -19.95 -31.14
C ASP A 58 -30.43 -18.93 -31.88
N ASP A 59 -30.89 -17.88 -31.22
CA ASP A 59 -31.49 -16.71 -31.84
C ASP A 59 -30.38 -15.73 -32.23
N ASP A 60 -29.95 -15.82 -33.49
CA ASP A 60 -28.87 -14.98 -34.03
C ASP A 60 -29.11 -13.48 -33.84
N THR A 61 -30.37 -13.04 -33.80
CA THR A 61 -30.75 -11.63 -33.64
C THR A 61 -30.38 -11.13 -32.24
N ARG A 62 -30.74 -11.89 -31.23
CA ARG A 62 -30.47 -11.51 -29.82
C ARG A 62 -28.97 -11.60 -29.45
N LEU A 63 -28.28 -12.57 -30.05
CA LEU A 63 -26.81 -12.65 -29.90
C LEU A 63 -26.11 -11.45 -30.56
N ALA A 64 -26.67 -10.87 -31.61
CA ALA A 64 -26.14 -9.66 -32.24
C ALA A 64 -26.39 -8.42 -31.36
N GLU A 65 -27.57 -8.29 -30.73
CA GLU A 65 -27.94 -7.17 -29.85
C GLU A 65 -27.02 -7.07 -28.66
N VAL A 66 -26.62 -8.17 -28.03
CA VAL A 66 -25.75 -8.19 -26.84
C VAL A 66 -24.25 -8.12 -27.20
N SER A 67 -23.89 -8.08 -28.49
CA SER A 67 -22.50 -8.19 -28.92
C SER A 67 -21.60 -7.10 -28.36
N ALA A 68 -22.06 -5.86 -28.30
CA ALA A 68 -21.27 -4.76 -27.73
C ALA A 68 -20.95 -4.99 -26.25
N GLY A 69 -21.94 -5.42 -25.46
CA GLY A 69 -21.75 -5.78 -24.05
C GLY A 69 -20.80 -6.96 -23.86
N ALA A 70 -20.91 -7.98 -24.71
CA ALA A 70 -20.04 -9.15 -24.67
C ALA A 70 -18.57 -8.78 -24.94
N PHE A 71 -18.30 -7.89 -25.90
CA PHE A 71 -16.94 -7.38 -26.14
C PHE A 71 -16.44 -6.47 -25.01
N ALA A 72 -17.31 -5.69 -24.36
CA ALA A 72 -16.92 -4.92 -23.18
C ALA A 72 -16.48 -5.83 -22.02
N MET A 73 -17.22 -6.89 -21.74
CA MET A 73 -16.85 -7.90 -20.74
C MET A 73 -15.56 -8.63 -21.10
N LEU A 74 -15.42 -9.07 -22.34
CA LEU A 74 -14.22 -9.73 -22.84
C LEU A 74 -12.98 -8.84 -22.67
N ASN A 75 -13.06 -7.56 -23.04
CA ASN A 75 -11.95 -6.62 -22.91
C ASN A 75 -11.60 -6.36 -21.43
N ALA A 76 -12.59 -6.23 -20.57
CA ALA A 76 -12.38 -6.03 -19.14
C ALA A 76 -11.69 -7.25 -18.50
N GLU A 77 -12.12 -8.47 -18.83
CA GLU A 77 -11.46 -9.68 -18.31
C GLU A 77 -10.07 -9.87 -18.94
N LEU A 78 -9.89 -9.58 -20.22
CA LEU A 78 -8.60 -9.63 -20.88
C LEU A 78 -7.59 -8.72 -20.16
N GLU A 79 -7.96 -7.46 -19.88
CA GLU A 79 -7.10 -6.54 -19.14
C GLU A 79 -6.84 -7.04 -17.71
N ALA A 80 -7.85 -7.51 -17.00
CA ALA A 80 -7.71 -8.06 -15.65
C ALA A 80 -6.74 -9.25 -15.62
N ARG A 81 -6.81 -10.16 -16.61
CA ARG A 81 -5.91 -11.34 -16.71
C ARG A 81 -4.46 -10.97 -16.98
N MET A 82 -4.21 -9.88 -17.71
CA MET A 82 -2.86 -9.37 -17.99
C MET A 82 -2.31 -8.51 -16.88
N THR A 83 -3.18 -7.88 -16.10
CA THR A 83 -2.80 -6.92 -15.04
C THR A 83 -2.25 -7.67 -13.83
N TRP A 84 -1.12 -7.20 -13.31
CA TRP A 84 -0.63 -7.65 -12.02
C TRP A 84 -1.68 -7.38 -10.92
N PRO A 85 -1.90 -8.31 -9.97
CA PRO A 85 -1.14 -9.52 -9.68
C PRO A 85 -1.65 -10.79 -10.41
N MET A 86 -2.65 -10.69 -11.26
CA MET A 86 -3.17 -11.88 -11.95
C MET A 86 -2.12 -12.51 -12.85
N ASN A 87 -1.50 -11.73 -13.74
CA ASN A 87 -0.40 -12.18 -14.61
C ASN A 87 -0.60 -13.63 -15.13
N THR A 88 -1.74 -13.89 -15.81
CA THR A 88 -2.05 -15.24 -16.31
C THR A 88 -1.03 -15.66 -17.36
N GLU A 89 -0.41 -16.82 -17.22
CA GLU A 89 0.74 -17.25 -18.01
C GLU A 89 0.42 -17.41 -19.49
N VAL A 90 -0.77 -17.90 -19.85
CA VAL A 90 -1.24 -17.98 -21.23
C VAL A 90 -2.69 -17.54 -21.32
N ILE A 91 -2.99 -16.68 -22.28
CA ILE A 91 -4.36 -16.23 -22.57
C ILE A 91 -4.67 -16.60 -24.01
N VAL A 92 -5.73 -17.38 -24.23
CA VAL A 92 -6.21 -17.72 -25.56
C VAL A 92 -7.46 -16.88 -25.86
N LEU A 93 -7.35 -15.98 -26.84
CA LEU A 93 -8.42 -15.07 -27.24
C LEU A 93 -9.17 -15.65 -28.43
N ASP A 94 -10.31 -16.25 -28.16
CA ASP A 94 -11.16 -16.92 -29.12
C ASP A 94 -12.25 -15.97 -29.63
N THR A 95 -11.88 -15.22 -30.66
CA THR A 95 -12.78 -14.32 -31.41
C THR A 95 -12.52 -14.46 -32.89
N THR A 96 -13.34 -13.83 -33.74
CA THR A 96 -13.02 -13.76 -35.19
C THR A 96 -11.79 -12.88 -35.42
N ALA A 97 -11.58 -11.88 -34.60
CA ALA A 97 -10.51 -10.87 -34.65
C ALA A 97 -10.29 -10.28 -36.07
N MET A 98 -11.36 -10.15 -36.83
CA MET A 98 -11.30 -9.65 -38.21
C MET A 98 -11.23 -8.12 -38.30
N ASN A 99 -11.60 -7.42 -37.20
CA ASN A 99 -11.51 -5.96 -37.10
C ASN A 99 -10.08 -5.55 -36.75
N GLU A 100 -9.46 -4.69 -37.58
CA GLU A 100 -8.09 -4.21 -37.37
C GLU A 100 -7.98 -3.37 -36.09
N ALA A 101 -8.92 -2.45 -35.85
CA ALA A 101 -8.91 -1.60 -34.65
C ALA A 101 -8.97 -2.43 -33.36
N PHE A 102 -9.74 -3.52 -33.35
CA PHE A 102 -9.76 -4.45 -32.22
C PHE A 102 -8.40 -5.14 -32.02
N ARG A 103 -7.78 -5.63 -33.12
CA ARG A 103 -6.44 -6.24 -32.99
C ARG A 103 -5.38 -5.26 -32.49
N ASP A 104 -5.43 -4.00 -32.94
CA ASP A 104 -4.52 -2.95 -32.48
C ASP A 104 -4.75 -2.63 -31.01
N GLN A 105 -6.01 -2.48 -30.59
CA GLN A 105 -6.35 -2.29 -29.17
C GLN A 105 -5.78 -3.41 -28.29
N VAL A 106 -5.96 -4.66 -28.70
CA VAL A 106 -5.44 -5.84 -27.96
C VAL A 106 -3.91 -5.84 -27.93
N ARG A 107 -3.24 -5.44 -29.03
CA ARG A 107 -1.76 -5.33 -29.06
C ARG A 107 -1.25 -4.25 -28.11
N GLU A 108 -1.85 -3.08 -28.11
CA GLU A 108 -1.47 -1.99 -27.20
C GLU A 108 -1.69 -2.40 -25.74
N LEU A 109 -2.80 -3.09 -25.45
CA LEU A 109 -3.06 -3.64 -24.13
C LEU A 109 -2.00 -4.67 -23.71
N ALA A 110 -1.65 -5.60 -24.59
CA ALA A 110 -0.60 -6.59 -24.34
C ALA A 110 0.75 -5.92 -24.09
N LYS A 111 1.12 -4.91 -24.89
CA LYS A 111 2.34 -4.13 -24.71
C LYS A 111 2.36 -3.37 -23.38
N LYS A 112 1.24 -2.74 -22.99
CA LYS A 112 1.09 -2.05 -21.70
C LYS A 112 1.43 -2.97 -20.53
N HIS A 113 1.03 -4.24 -20.60
CA HIS A 113 1.21 -5.25 -19.56
C HIS A 113 2.36 -6.23 -19.83
N GLN A 114 3.25 -5.95 -20.78
CA GLN A 114 4.43 -6.75 -21.12
C GLN A 114 4.06 -8.22 -21.49
N TYR A 115 3.09 -8.39 -22.37
CA TYR A 115 2.70 -9.69 -22.94
C TYR A 115 3.15 -9.80 -24.39
N ARG A 116 3.57 -11.01 -24.78
CA ARG A 116 3.76 -11.37 -26.19
C ARG A 116 2.40 -11.55 -26.84
N VAL A 117 2.32 -11.28 -28.15
CA VAL A 117 1.12 -11.55 -28.95
C VAL A 117 1.49 -12.49 -30.07
N ASP A 118 0.97 -13.72 -30.00
CA ASP A 118 1.07 -14.71 -31.05
C ASP A 118 -0.26 -14.80 -31.82
N LEU A 119 -0.21 -14.77 -33.13
CA LEU A 119 -1.37 -14.96 -33.98
C LEU A 119 -1.49 -16.40 -34.44
N VAL A 120 -2.69 -16.94 -34.38
CA VAL A 120 -3.07 -18.16 -35.08
C VAL A 120 -4.13 -17.82 -36.14
N VAL A 121 -3.73 -17.87 -37.39
CA VAL A 121 -4.53 -17.40 -38.53
C VAL A 121 -5.10 -18.61 -39.28
N PHE A 122 -6.42 -18.71 -39.32
CA PHE A 122 -7.14 -19.77 -40.02
C PHE A 122 -7.38 -19.32 -41.48
N ASP A 123 -6.40 -19.61 -42.35
CA ASP A 123 -6.38 -19.21 -43.76
C ASP A 123 -6.70 -20.40 -44.65
N TYR A 124 -7.98 -20.72 -44.82
CA TYR A 124 -8.45 -21.87 -45.62
C TYR A 124 -8.82 -21.52 -47.05
N SER A 125 -9.00 -22.57 -47.86
CA SER A 125 -9.76 -22.47 -49.09
C SER A 125 -11.26 -22.23 -48.79
N HIS A 126 -12.00 -21.64 -49.73
CA HIS A 126 -13.45 -21.45 -49.56
C HIS A 126 -14.19 -22.76 -49.27
N GLY A 127 -13.79 -23.87 -49.92
CA GLY A 127 -14.38 -25.17 -49.65
C GLY A 127 -14.12 -25.71 -48.27
N ASP A 128 -12.92 -25.45 -47.69
CA ASP A 128 -12.59 -25.88 -46.33
C ASP A 128 -13.31 -25.07 -45.24
N TYR A 129 -13.60 -23.79 -45.49
CA TYR A 129 -14.44 -23.00 -44.60
C TYR A 129 -15.87 -23.56 -44.51
N LEU A 130 -16.43 -24.00 -45.64
CA LEU A 130 -17.79 -24.52 -45.72
C LEU A 130 -17.97 -25.91 -45.12
N LYS A 131 -16.92 -26.71 -44.96
CA LYS A 131 -16.96 -28.03 -44.29
C LYS A 131 -17.43 -27.97 -42.82
N GLY A 132 -17.49 -26.85 -42.22
CA GLY A 132 -18.00 -26.66 -40.87
C GLY A 132 -19.32 -25.90 -40.77
N ALA A 133 -19.94 -25.64 -41.92
CA ALA A 133 -21.23 -24.99 -41.97
C ALA A 133 -22.37 -25.99 -41.76
N ASP A 134 -23.35 -25.62 -40.92
CA ASP A 134 -24.65 -26.29 -40.95
C ASP A 134 -25.32 -26.01 -42.29
N ASP A 135 -26.24 -26.87 -42.68
CA ASP A 135 -26.89 -26.75 -44.02
C ASP A 135 -27.86 -25.56 -44.18
N THR A 136 -27.85 -24.61 -43.24
CA THR A 136 -28.67 -23.40 -43.33
C THR A 136 -28.06 -22.39 -44.30
N HIS A 137 -28.88 -21.83 -45.19
CA HIS A 137 -28.46 -20.85 -46.21
C HIS A 137 -27.85 -19.58 -45.56
N ALA A 138 -28.38 -19.13 -44.41
CA ALA A 138 -27.91 -17.97 -43.70
C ALA A 138 -26.48 -18.17 -43.13
N ALA A 139 -26.19 -19.32 -42.52
CA ALA A 139 -24.87 -19.62 -41.99
C ALA A 139 -23.79 -19.68 -43.09
N ARG A 140 -24.11 -20.27 -44.25
CA ARG A 140 -23.22 -20.32 -45.43
C ARG A 140 -22.90 -18.93 -45.97
N LYS A 141 -23.89 -18.03 -46.07
CA LYS A 141 -23.69 -16.63 -46.51
C LYS A 141 -22.71 -15.88 -45.61
N VAL A 142 -22.92 -15.92 -44.31
CA VAL A 142 -22.03 -15.25 -43.32
C VAL A 142 -20.60 -15.79 -43.38
N ILE A 143 -20.42 -17.11 -43.51
CA ILE A 143 -19.08 -17.71 -43.62
C ILE A 143 -18.38 -17.26 -44.91
N LEU A 144 -19.09 -17.18 -46.05
CA LEU A 144 -18.51 -16.72 -47.31
C LEU A 144 -18.14 -15.23 -47.28
N GLU A 145 -18.98 -14.39 -46.68
CA GLU A 145 -18.69 -12.98 -46.48
C GLU A 145 -17.43 -12.80 -45.59
N HIS A 146 -17.34 -13.55 -44.49
CA HIS A 146 -16.16 -13.56 -43.64
C HIS A 146 -14.92 -14.09 -44.38
N ALA A 147 -15.05 -15.14 -45.19
CA ALA A 147 -13.94 -15.69 -45.96
C ALA A 147 -13.45 -14.70 -47.03
N LYS A 148 -14.35 -13.96 -47.67
CA LYS A 148 -14.02 -12.89 -48.61
C LYS A 148 -13.24 -11.77 -47.87
N ARG A 149 -13.79 -11.24 -46.77
CA ARG A 149 -13.15 -10.21 -45.97
C ARG A 149 -11.78 -10.67 -45.46
N MET A 150 -11.65 -11.96 -45.10
CA MET A 150 -10.36 -12.52 -44.66
C MET A 150 -9.30 -12.38 -45.74
N LYS A 151 -9.62 -12.66 -46.98
CA LYS A 151 -8.69 -12.60 -48.16
C LYS A 151 -8.38 -11.17 -48.58
N GLU A 152 -9.41 -10.32 -48.66
CA GLU A 152 -9.29 -8.96 -49.22
C GLU A 152 -8.75 -7.94 -48.25
N ASP A 153 -9.14 -8.03 -46.95
CA ASP A 153 -8.80 -7.01 -45.97
C ASP A 153 -7.82 -7.53 -44.90
N VAL A 154 -8.12 -8.69 -44.28
CA VAL A 154 -7.44 -9.11 -43.04
C VAL A 154 -6.02 -9.59 -43.33
N LEU A 155 -5.83 -10.53 -44.26
CA LEU A 155 -4.50 -11.09 -44.56
C LEU A 155 -3.51 -10.06 -45.10
N PRO A 156 -3.88 -9.09 -45.98
CA PRO A 156 -2.99 -8.03 -46.39
C PRO A 156 -2.56 -7.12 -45.21
N ASN A 157 -3.50 -6.81 -44.30
CA ASN A 157 -3.22 -5.97 -43.12
C ASN A 157 -2.34 -6.68 -42.10
N LEU A 158 -2.53 -7.98 -41.87
CA LEU A 158 -1.67 -8.76 -40.96
C LEU A 158 -0.20 -8.75 -41.39
N LYS A 159 0.09 -8.74 -42.68
CA LYS A 159 1.46 -8.71 -43.22
C LYS A 159 2.18 -7.38 -42.96
N ARG A 160 1.47 -6.30 -42.70
CA ARG A 160 2.01 -4.95 -42.45
C ARG A 160 2.36 -4.70 -40.97
N LYS A 161 1.89 -5.56 -40.08
CA LYS A 161 2.03 -5.40 -38.61
C LYS A 161 2.97 -6.48 -38.07
N GLN A 162 3.82 -6.11 -37.12
CA GLN A 162 4.68 -7.05 -36.44
C GLN A 162 3.95 -7.67 -35.25
N TYR A 163 3.96 -8.99 -35.17
CA TYR A 163 3.56 -9.83 -34.07
C TYR A 163 4.78 -10.66 -33.64
N HIS A 164 4.79 -11.15 -32.40
CA HIS A 164 5.91 -11.95 -31.94
C HIS A 164 6.02 -13.26 -32.71
N ARG A 165 4.87 -13.84 -33.08
CA ARG A 165 4.78 -15.02 -33.93
C ARG A 165 3.48 -15.02 -34.71
N THR A 166 3.50 -15.60 -35.90
CA THR A 166 2.28 -15.84 -36.71
C THR A 166 2.29 -17.28 -37.22
N VAL A 167 1.27 -18.04 -36.85
CA VAL A 167 1.05 -19.42 -37.29
C VAL A 167 -0.14 -19.46 -38.24
N ASN A 168 0.07 -19.95 -39.47
CA ASN A 168 -0.98 -20.06 -40.45
C ASN A 168 -1.48 -21.50 -40.54
N ILE A 169 -2.77 -21.71 -40.26
CA ILE A 169 -3.45 -22.99 -40.41
C ILE A 169 -4.17 -22.95 -41.74
N ARG A 170 -3.71 -23.77 -42.70
CA ARG A 170 -4.21 -23.75 -44.09
C ARG A 170 -5.24 -24.82 -44.42
N LYS A 171 -5.45 -25.78 -43.52
CA LYS A 171 -6.46 -26.84 -43.65
C LYS A 171 -7.16 -27.06 -42.33
N ARG A 172 -8.47 -27.25 -42.39
CA ARG A 172 -9.26 -27.66 -41.23
C ARG A 172 -8.99 -29.15 -40.96
N ASN A 173 -8.43 -29.46 -39.82
CA ASN A 173 -8.17 -30.82 -39.37
C ASN A 173 -8.37 -30.90 -37.86
N THR A 174 -9.64 -31.04 -37.46
CA THR A 174 -10.03 -31.07 -36.02
C THR A 174 -9.47 -32.27 -35.29
N ASP A 175 -9.32 -33.41 -35.95
CA ASP A 175 -8.75 -34.62 -35.34
C ASP A 175 -7.26 -34.43 -35.04
N HIS A 176 -6.55 -33.69 -35.89
CA HIS A 176 -5.15 -33.33 -35.67
C HIS A 176 -4.95 -32.37 -34.49
N TRP A 177 -5.96 -31.54 -34.21
CA TRP A 177 -5.90 -30.65 -33.04
C TRP A 177 -6.20 -31.41 -31.75
N ALA A 178 -7.08 -32.43 -31.76
CA ALA A 178 -7.33 -33.29 -30.60
C ALA A 178 -6.05 -33.99 -30.09
N ALA A 179 -5.10 -34.25 -31.03
CA ALA A 179 -3.77 -34.79 -30.72
C ALA A 179 -2.68 -33.70 -30.66
N MET A 180 -3.03 -32.49 -30.21
CA MET A 180 -2.07 -31.38 -30.09
C MET A 180 -1.04 -31.66 -29.00
N THR A 181 0.24 -31.39 -29.33
CA THR A 181 1.33 -31.35 -28.38
C THR A 181 1.86 -29.92 -28.29
N VAL A 182 2.28 -29.50 -27.12
CA VAL A 182 2.79 -28.16 -26.86
C VAL A 182 4.17 -28.24 -26.25
N SER A 183 5.09 -27.38 -26.70
CA SER A 183 6.35 -27.10 -25.99
C SER A 183 6.29 -25.70 -25.42
N VAL A 184 6.37 -25.58 -24.10
CA VAL A 184 6.54 -24.29 -23.44
C VAL A 184 8.04 -24.01 -23.35
N LEU A 185 8.53 -23.05 -24.16
CA LEU A 185 9.95 -22.85 -24.42
C LEU A 185 10.76 -22.36 -23.22
N ASP A 186 10.11 -21.65 -22.31
CA ASP A 186 10.68 -21.06 -21.07
C ASP A 186 10.18 -21.78 -19.80
N TYR A 187 9.64 -23.00 -19.92
CA TYR A 187 9.06 -23.72 -18.79
C TYR A 187 10.10 -24.12 -17.73
N ASP A 188 11.31 -24.51 -18.13
CA ASP A 188 12.36 -24.87 -17.18
C ASP A 188 12.75 -23.68 -16.32
N LEU A 189 12.86 -22.48 -16.91
CA LEU A 189 13.12 -21.25 -16.17
C LEU A 189 11.94 -20.90 -15.28
N PHE A 190 10.71 -21.04 -15.76
CA PHE A 190 9.51 -20.85 -14.97
C PHE A 190 9.52 -21.75 -13.72
N ARG A 191 9.78 -23.03 -13.87
CA ARG A 191 9.84 -23.97 -12.74
C ARG A 191 10.95 -23.64 -11.73
N GLN A 192 12.06 -23.11 -12.19
CA GLN A 192 13.16 -22.69 -11.31
C GLN A 192 12.83 -21.45 -10.51
N THR A 193 11.99 -20.55 -11.04
CA THR A 193 11.68 -19.24 -10.47
C THR A 193 10.36 -19.18 -9.71
N TYR A 194 9.44 -20.11 -9.93
CA TYR A 194 8.17 -20.17 -9.24
C TYR A 194 8.16 -21.30 -8.20
N TRP A 195 8.16 -20.92 -6.92
CA TRP A 195 8.25 -21.83 -5.78
C TRP A 195 6.93 -21.88 -5.02
N ASP A 196 6.62 -23.06 -4.43
CA ASP A 196 5.49 -23.18 -3.53
C ASP A 196 5.78 -22.48 -2.19
N ASN A 197 4.82 -21.66 -1.74
CA ASN A 197 4.90 -20.96 -0.45
C ASN A 197 4.45 -21.87 0.71
N ASN A 198 5.12 -22.99 0.91
CA ASN A 198 4.78 -24.02 1.91
C ASN A 198 5.92 -24.29 2.92
N GLN A 199 7.03 -23.58 2.82
CA GLN A 199 8.20 -23.73 3.69
C GLN A 199 8.75 -22.36 4.12
N THR A 200 9.56 -22.37 5.18
CA THR A 200 10.28 -21.18 5.61
C THR A 200 11.27 -20.73 4.54
N VAL A 201 11.26 -19.42 4.21
CA VAL A 201 12.22 -18.82 3.28
C VAL A 201 12.87 -17.61 3.95
N SER A 202 14.20 -17.62 4.03
CA SER A 202 14.99 -16.48 4.52
C SER A 202 15.60 -15.74 3.33
N LEU A 203 15.21 -14.48 3.14
CA LEU A 203 15.65 -13.60 2.06
C LEU A 203 16.75 -12.70 2.61
N ILE A 204 17.95 -12.73 2.02
CA ILE A 204 19.16 -12.03 2.50
C ILE A 204 19.49 -10.91 1.51
N GLY A 205 19.64 -9.68 1.98
CA GLY A 205 20.00 -8.52 1.17
C GLY A 205 21.44 -8.56 0.65
N ASP A 206 21.87 -7.46 0.03
CA ASP A 206 23.15 -7.31 -0.65
C ASP A 206 24.32 -7.42 0.34
N VAL A 207 25.32 -8.22 -0.04
CA VAL A 207 26.47 -8.58 0.84
C VAL A 207 27.72 -7.79 0.48
N HIS A 208 28.01 -7.63 -0.82
CA HIS A 208 29.18 -6.89 -1.33
C HIS A 208 30.48 -7.24 -0.60
N GLU A 209 30.84 -8.54 -0.59
CA GLU A 209 32.07 -9.06 0.05
C GLU A 209 32.15 -8.82 1.58
N ALA A 210 31.08 -8.42 2.25
CA ALA A 210 31.02 -8.32 3.70
C ALA A 210 30.83 -9.71 4.34
N VAL A 211 31.88 -10.55 4.26
CA VAL A 211 31.82 -11.98 4.63
C VAL A 211 31.48 -12.20 6.10
N LYS A 212 32.10 -11.45 7.02
CA LYS A 212 31.82 -11.58 8.47
C LYS A 212 30.38 -11.25 8.85
N PRO A 213 29.79 -10.12 8.39
CA PRO A 213 28.36 -9.86 8.55
C PRO A 213 27.48 -10.96 7.94
N PHE A 214 27.84 -11.50 6.78
CA PHE A 214 27.10 -12.57 6.13
C PHE A 214 27.05 -13.84 6.98
N GLU A 215 28.21 -14.32 7.47
CA GLU A 215 28.29 -15.47 8.37
C GLU A 215 27.56 -15.25 9.70
N ALA A 216 27.70 -14.06 10.28
CA ALA A 216 26.98 -13.69 11.49
C ALA A 216 25.45 -13.65 11.31
N LEU A 217 24.97 -13.22 10.14
CA LEU A 217 23.55 -13.25 9.79
C LEU A 217 23.08 -14.70 9.61
N LEU A 218 23.82 -15.52 8.86
CA LEU A 218 23.47 -16.93 8.62
C LEU A 218 23.33 -17.72 9.93
N ALA A 219 24.13 -17.42 10.94
CA ALA A 219 24.06 -18.05 12.26
C ALA A 219 22.77 -17.68 13.05
N LYS A 220 22.11 -16.58 12.70
CA LYS A 220 20.83 -16.15 13.32
C LYS A 220 19.60 -16.63 12.57
N LEU A 221 19.73 -17.06 11.32
CA LEU A 221 18.61 -17.49 10.51
C LEU A 221 18.18 -18.92 10.85
N PRO A 222 16.90 -19.27 10.65
CA PRO A 222 16.42 -20.65 10.84
C PRO A 222 17.28 -21.66 10.09
N GLU A 223 17.58 -22.77 10.72
CA GLU A 223 18.31 -23.88 10.10
C GLU A 223 17.49 -24.60 9.04
N SER A 224 16.16 -24.68 9.27
CA SER A 224 15.22 -25.31 8.33
C SER A 224 14.67 -24.31 7.32
N GLY A 225 14.42 -24.77 6.11
CA GLY A 225 13.88 -23.97 5.01
C GLY A 225 14.91 -23.57 3.98
N VAL A 226 14.52 -22.69 3.07
CA VAL A 226 15.39 -22.20 1.98
C VAL A 226 15.97 -20.84 2.34
N ARG A 227 17.25 -20.65 2.11
CA ARG A 227 17.93 -19.36 2.22
C ARG A 227 18.20 -18.82 0.81
N LEU A 228 17.73 -17.61 0.51
CA LEU A 228 17.89 -16.95 -0.79
C LEU A 228 18.60 -15.62 -0.62
N GLN A 229 19.79 -15.50 -1.17
CA GLN A 229 20.54 -14.25 -1.25
C GLN A 229 20.09 -13.48 -2.51
N LEU A 230 19.84 -12.15 -2.39
CA LEU A 230 19.15 -11.37 -3.41
C LEU A 230 20.01 -10.80 -4.53
N GLY A 231 21.27 -11.20 -4.66
CA GLY A 231 22.25 -10.67 -5.63
C GLY A 231 23.16 -9.60 -5.03
N ASP A 232 24.14 -9.17 -5.78
CA ASP A 232 25.18 -8.22 -5.35
C ASP A 232 25.95 -8.71 -4.11
N TRP A 233 26.46 -9.95 -4.19
CA TRP A 233 27.32 -10.51 -3.16
C TRP A 233 28.82 -10.23 -3.41
N ILE A 234 29.19 -9.80 -4.62
CA ILE A 234 30.53 -9.41 -5.05
C ILE A 234 30.67 -7.89 -5.19
N ASP A 235 31.87 -7.40 -5.39
CA ASP A 235 32.26 -5.99 -5.54
C ASP A 235 32.14 -5.14 -4.27
N LYS A 236 32.74 -3.96 -4.34
CA LYS A 236 32.80 -2.92 -3.30
C LYS A 236 33.64 -3.28 -2.05
N GLY A 237 34.01 -4.53 -1.86
CA GLY A 237 34.96 -4.97 -0.85
C GLY A 237 36.35 -5.19 -1.43
N GLU A 238 37.25 -5.82 -0.63
CA GLU A 238 38.58 -6.26 -1.05
C GLU A 238 38.77 -7.75 -0.76
N GLN A 239 37.65 -8.51 -0.63
CA GLN A 239 37.64 -9.90 -0.19
C GLN A 239 37.02 -10.83 -1.23
N VAL A 240 37.42 -10.69 -2.49
CA VAL A 240 36.86 -11.47 -3.62
C VAL A 240 36.97 -12.98 -3.40
N ALA A 241 38.15 -13.45 -2.99
CA ALA A 241 38.40 -14.89 -2.78
C ALA A 241 37.55 -15.43 -1.61
N GLU A 242 37.57 -14.73 -0.49
CA GLU A 242 36.78 -15.10 0.71
C GLU A 242 35.28 -15.06 0.43
N ALA A 243 34.81 -14.09 -0.37
CA ALA A 243 33.41 -14.00 -0.77
C ALA A 243 32.98 -15.17 -1.66
N ILE A 244 33.83 -15.57 -2.62
CA ILE A 244 33.61 -16.76 -3.45
C ILE A 244 33.52 -18.00 -2.56
N GLU A 245 34.46 -18.20 -1.62
CA GLU A 245 34.44 -19.33 -0.70
C GLU A 245 33.21 -19.35 0.20
N ALA A 246 32.81 -18.19 0.72
CA ALA A 246 31.60 -18.06 1.54
C ALA A 246 30.35 -18.44 0.75
N MET A 247 30.24 -17.98 -0.50
CA MET A 247 29.13 -18.33 -1.38
C MET A 247 29.13 -19.80 -1.80
N GLU A 248 30.27 -20.40 -2.02
CA GLU A 248 30.38 -21.85 -2.27
C GLU A 248 29.87 -22.65 -1.07
N ARG A 249 30.29 -22.30 0.15
CA ARG A 249 29.78 -22.92 1.39
C ARG A 249 28.26 -22.72 1.54
N PHE A 250 27.80 -21.51 1.24
CA PHE A 250 26.38 -21.18 1.29
C PHE A 250 25.54 -22.04 0.32
N VAL A 251 26.00 -22.16 -0.93
CA VAL A 251 25.33 -22.98 -1.96
C VAL A 251 25.39 -24.46 -1.63
N ALA A 252 26.55 -24.94 -1.17
CA ALA A 252 26.76 -26.34 -0.74
C ALA A 252 25.82 -26.72 0.45
N ALA A 253 25.49 -25.75 1.30
CA ALA A 253 24.51 -25.90 2.39
C ALA A 253 23.05 -25.78 1.93
N GLY A 254 22.77 -25.75 0.62
CA GLY A 254 21.44 -25.63 0.04
C GLY A 254 20.93 -24.19 -0.15
N GLY A 255 21.78 -23.21 0.06
CA GLY A 255 21.46 -21.80 -0.23
C GLY A 255 21.28 -21.56 -1.73
N ARG A 256 20.47 -20.57 -2.06
CA ARG A 256 20.21 -20.09 -3.42
C ARG A 256 20.55 -18.61 -3.54
N MET A 257 20.78 -18.14 -4.75
CA MET A 257 21.08 -16.72 -5.01
C MET A 257 20.35 -16.19 -6.22
N LEU A 258 20.05 -14.90 -6.22
CA LEU A 258 19.61 -14.16 -7.40
C LEU A 258 20.82 -13.60 -8.16
N MET A 259 20.59 -13.33 -9.43
CA MET A 259 21.53 -12.61 -10.28
C MET A 259 21.42 -11.11 -10.01
N GLY A 260 22.40 -10.53 -9.34
CA GLY A 260 22.53 -9.08 -9.21
C GLY A 260 23.08 -8.41 -10.48
N ASN A 261 23.07 -7.09 -10.51
CA ASN A 261 23.64 -6.35 -11.63
C ASN A 261 25.19 -6.42 -11.61
N HIS A 262 25.80 -6.54 -10.43
CA HIS A 262 27.25 -6.71 -10.27
C HIS A 262 27.70 -8.05 -10.83
N GLU A 263 27.14 -9.16 -10.39
CA GLU A 263 27.47 -10.50 -10.93
C GLU A 263 27.26 -10.55 -12.45
N ASN A 264 26.16 -10.00 -12.95
CA ASN A 264 25.85 -10.02 -14.39
C ASN A 264 26.87 -9.22 -15.21
N TYR A 265 27.33 -8.06 -14.73
CA TYR A 265 28.35 -7.27 -15.43
C TYR A 265 29.69 -7.97 -15.41
N VAL A 266 30.14 -8.36 -14.23
CA VAL A 266 31.46 -9.03 -14.03
C VAL A 266 31.55 -10.33 -14.84
N ALA A 267 30.50 -11.18 -14.79
CA ALA A 267 30.47 -12.41 -15.57
C ALA A 267 30.59 -12.17 -17.07
N LYS A 268 29.85 -11.21 -17.62
CA LYS A 268 29.97 -10.87 -19.06
C LYS A 268 31.36 -10.34 -19.46
N ARG A 269 31.98 -9.56 -18.56
CA ARG A 269 33.32 -9.04 -18.78
C ARG A 269 34.38 -10.19 -18.74
N VAL A 270 34.28 -11.06 -17.75
CA VAL A 270 35.19 -12.24 -17.64
C VAL A 270 35.04 -13.17 -18.85
N GLN A 271 33.81 -13.32 -19.37
CA GLN A 271 33.54 -14.14 -20.58
C GLN A 271 33.81 -13.40 -21.89
N GLY A 272 34.29 -12.16 -21.89
CA GLY A 272 34.55 -11.37 -23.09
C GLY A 272 33.31 -10.97 -23.90
N GLN A 273 32.12 -10.94 -23.27
CA GLN A 273 30.86 -10.59 -23.90
C GLN A 273 30.56 -9.07 -23.85
N LEU A 274 31.36 -8.32 -23.11
CA LEU A 274 31.29 -6.85 -23.02
C LEU A 274 32.66 -6.25 -23.20
N ASP A 275 32.71 -5.08 -23.86
CA ASP A 275 33.95 -4.28 -23.96
C ASP A 275 34.32 -3.67 -22.62
N ALA A 276 35.62 -3.38 -22.45
CA ALA A 276 36.10 -2.72 -21.24
C ALA A 276 35.59 -1.29 -21.11
N ASN A 277 35.20 -0.91 -19.90
CA ASN A 277 34.89 0.48 -19.52
C ASN A 277 35.68 0.79 -18.23
N PRO A 278 36.93 1.24 -18.33
CA PRO A 278 37.85 1.39 -17.19
C PRO A 278 37.29 2.30 -16.09
N ASP A 279 36.62 3.41 -16.44
CA ASP A 279 36.10 4.36 -15.48
C ASP A 279 34.91 3.73 -14.68
N LEU A 280 34.03 3.06 -15.38
CA LEU A 280 32.89 2.36 -14.76
C LEU A 280 33.35 1.19 -13.91
N GLU A 281 34.34 0.42 -14.41
CA GLU A 281 34.89 -0.73 -13.72
C GLU A 281 35.63 -0.35 -12.44
N ALA A 282 36.44 0.72 -12.50
CA ALA A 282 37.12 1.26 -11.31
C ALA A 282 36.14 1.80 -10.25
N ALA A 283 35.04 2.40 -10.69
CA ALA A 283 34.05 2.97 -9.77
C ALA A 283 33.14 1.96 -9.09
N TYR A 284 32.75 0.88 -9.80
CA TYR A 284 31.66 0.00 -9.35
C TYR A 284 31.98 -1.49 -9.36
N PHE A 285 32.97 -1.96 -10.12
CA PHE A 285 33.25 -3.39 -10.35
C PHE A 285 34.66 -3.75 -9.94
N THR A 286 35.02 -3.47 -8.69
CA THR A 286 36.36 -3.58 -8.13
C THR A 286 36.92 -5.02 -8.18
N SER A 287 36.05 -6.03 -8.05
CA SER A 287 36.40 -7.45 -8.09
C SER A 287 36.88 -7.92 -9.47
N LEU A 288 36.48 -7.21 -10.53
CA LEU A 288 36.84 -7.58 -11.91
C LEU A 288 38.35 -7.64 -12.11
N LYS A 289 39.11 -6.71 -11.50
CA LYS A 289 40.55 -6.66 -11.58
C LYS A 289 41.19 -7.95 -11.06
N VAL A 290 40.69 -8.50 -9.96
CA VAL A 290 41.18 -9.74 -9.36
C VAL A 290 40.81 -10.93 -10.24
N LEU A 291 39.57 -11.01 -10.69
CA LEU A 291 39.07 -12.12 -11.50
C LEU A 291 39.70 -12.18 -12.89
N LEU A 292 40.11 -11.07 -13.49
CA LEU A 292 40.82 -11.06 -14.76
C LEU A 292 42.31 -11.51 -14.62
N GLN A 293 42.85 -11.47 -13.39
CA GLN A 293 44.23 -11.90 -13.10
C GLN A 293 44.31 -13.34 -12.59
N ASP A 294 43.26 -13.90 -12.03
CA ASP A 294 43.20 -15.24 -11.46
C ASP A 294 42.12 -16.07 -12.18
N ALA A 295 42.56 -16.91 -13.12
CA ALA A 295 41.67 -17.76 -13.91
C ALA A 295 40.92 -18.81 -13.06
N ASN A 296 41.51 -19.27 -11.94
CA ASN A 296 40.82 -20.22 -11.05
C ASN A 296 39.67 -19.55 -10.28
N LEU A 297 39.91 -18.36 -9.73
CA LEU A 297 38.86 -17.59 -9.09
C LEU A 297 37.75 -17.22 -10.09
N ALA A 298 38.10 -16.84 -11.32
CA ALA A 298 37.16 -16.54 -12.38
C ALA A 298 36.27 -17.75 -12.73
N GLU A 299 36.84 -18.94 -12.84
CA GLU A 299 36.09 -20.18 -13.11
C GLU A 299 35.11 -20.50 -11.97
N ARG A 300 35.57 -20.43 -10.71
CA ARG A 300 34.72 -20.63 -9.51
C ARG A 300 33.59 -19.61 -9.44
N PHE A 301 33.89 -18.34 -9.69
CA PHE A 301 32.91 -17.27 -9.77
C PHE A 301 31.85 -17.57 -10.83
N LEU A 302 32.25 -17.92 -12.06
CA LEU A 302 31.31 -18.22 -13.14
C LEU A 302 30.46 -19.46 -12.84
N ALA A 303 31.03 -20.47 -12.14
CA ALA A 303 30.27 -21.65 -11.71
C ALA A 303 29.18 -21.31 -10.68
N LEU A 304 29.43 -20.35 -9.79
CA LEU A 304 28.39 -19.81 -8.87
C LEU A 304 27.34 -19.01 -9.64
N VAL A 305 27.77 -18.09 -10.47
CA VAL A 305 26.86 -17.22 -11.26
C VAL A 305 25.96 -18.04 -12.18
N ALA A 306 26.42 -19.14 -12.73
CA ALA A 306 25.62 -20.05 -13.56
C ALA A 306 24.44 -20.68 -12.80
N GLN A 307 24.45 -20.69 -11.46
CA GLN A 307 23.38 -21.20 -10.61
C GLN A 307 22.43 -20.10 -10.13
N ALA A 308 22.73 -18.82 -10.42
CA ALA A 308 21.92 -17.70 -9.98
C ALA A 308 20.59 -17.63 -10.74
N LEU A 309 19.52 -17.39 -10.00
CA LEU A 309 18.18 -17.20 -10.53
C LEU A 309 17.93 -15.73 -10.88
N PRO A 310 17.13 -15.42 -11.92
CA PRO A 310 16.85 -14.03 -12.26
C PRO A 310 15.88 -13.34 -11.26
N PHE A 311 14.98 -14.09 -10.67
CA PHE A 311 14.02 -13.69 -9.65
C PHE A 311 13.41 -14.95 -9.03
N VAL A 312 12.58 -14.79 -7.98
CA VAL A 312 11.74 -15.86 -7.42
C VAL A 312 10.35 -15.35 -7.14
N VAL A 313 9.32 -16.16 -7.39
CA VAL A 313 7.94 -15.92 -6.99
C VAL A 313 7.51 -17.04 -6.04
N LEU A 314 7.22 -16.69 -4.78
CA LEU A 314 6.59 -17.61 -3.84
C LEU A 314 5.09 -17.55 -4.05
N ARG A 315 4.49 -18.66 -4.46
CA ARG A 315 3.05 -18.76 -4.77
C ARG A 315 2.48 -20.04 -4.17
N GLY A 316 1.29 -19.94 -3.57
CA GLY A 316 0.62 -21.12 -2.98
C GLY A 316 -0.49 -20.73 -2.03
N SER A 317 -1.12 -21.74 -1.42
CA SER A 317 -2.26 -21.57 -0.51
C SER A 317 -1.86 -21.19 0.92
N ALA A 318 -0.58 -21.33 1.28
CA ALA A 318 -0.10 -21.16 2.65
C ALA A 318 0.20 -19.72 3.05
N GLY A 319 -0.03 -18.73 2.17
CA GLY A 319 0.23 -17.34 2.50
C GLY A 319 0.12 -16.39 1.31
N ARG A 320 0.48 -15.14 1.55
CA ARG A 320 0.53 -14.09 0.55
C ARG A 320 1.59 -14.40 -0.51
N THR A 321 1.27 -14.22 -1.79
CA THR A 321 2.26 -14.31 -2.86
C THR A 321 3.36 -13.26 -2.67
N VAL A 322 4.62 -13.65 -2.87
CA VAL A 322 5.78 -12.77 -2.74
C VAL A 322 6.57 -12.80 -4.03
N TYR A 323 6.77 -11.64 -4.63
CA TYR A 323 7.69 -11.44 -5.76
C TYR A 323 9.04 -10.97 -5.21
N ILE A 324 10.10 -11.66 -5.59
CA ILE A 324 11.45 -11.44 -5.09
C ILE A 324 12.36 -11.20 -6.30
N SER A 325 12.92 -10.00 -6.40
CA SER A 325 13.85 -9.61 -7.46
C SER A 325 15.11 -8.98 -6.85
N HIS A 326 16.19 -8.86 -7.61
CA HIS A 326 17.35 -8.13 -7.12
C HIS A 326 17.05 -6.62 -7.00
N ALA A 327 16.50 -6.01 -8.05
CA ALA A 327 16.17 -4.58 -8.07
C ALA A 327 14.66 -4.31 -8.01
N PRO A 328 14.22 -3.09 -7.58
CA PRO A 328 12.83 -2.68 -7.69
C PRO A 328 12.39 -2.61 -9.14
N ALA A 329 11.20 -3.14 -9.44
CA ALA A 329 10.67 -3.15 -10.80
C ALA A 329 9.21 -2.69 -10.85
N PRO A 330 8.77 -2.07 -11.98
CA PRO A 330 7.36 -1.85 -12.26
C PRO A 330 6.58 -3.17 -12.25
N THR A 331 5.34 -3.14 -11.73
CA THR A 331 4.52 -4.36 -11.56
C THR A 331 4.29 -5.14 -12.85
N LYS A 332 4.30 -4.46 -14.01
CA LYS A 332 4.16 -5.12 -15.33
C LYS A 332 5.31 -6.09 -15.66
N HIS A 333 6.47 -5.95 -15.03
CA HIS A 333 7.65 -6.80 -15.24
C HIS A 333 7.79 -7.92 -14.20
N LEU A 334 7.13 -7.77 -13.02
CA LEU A 334 7.30 -8.72 -11.92
C LEU A 334 6.87 -10.14 -12.29
N GLY A 335 7.79 -11.08 -12.13
CA GLY A 335 7.55 -12.50 -12.41
C GLY A 335 7.53 -12.88 -13.89
N LYS A 336 7.85 -11.98 -14.82
CA LYS A 336 7.87 -12.27 -16.26
C LYS A 336 9.26 -12.65 -16.76
N LEU A 337 9.26 -13.46 -17.83
CA LEU A 337 10.45 -14.18 -18.31
C LEU A 337 11.06 -13.59 -19.59
N ASP A 338 10.44 -12.56 -20.18
CA ASP A 338 11.00 -11.87 -21.33
C ASP A 338 12.27 -11.08 -20.97
N ALA A 339 13.10 -10.79 -21.96
CA ALA A 339 14.41 -10.16 -21.75
C ALA A 339 14.34 -8.79 -21.04
N ASP A 340 13.31 -7.96 -21.41
CA ASP A 340 13.12 -6.65 -20.83
C ASP A 340 12.72 -6.77 -19.36
N SER A 341 11.84 -7.72 -19.04
CA SER A 341 11.39 -7.98 -17.68
C SER A 341 12.50 -8.54 -16.79
N LEU A 342 13.32 -9.44 -17.33
CA LEU A 342 14.52 -9.95 -16.63
C LEU A 342 15.53 -8.83 -16.36
N ALA A 343 15.73 -7.92 -17.32
CA ALA A 343 16.60 -6.77 -17.12
C ALA A 343 16.04 -5.79 -16.09
N ALA A 344 14.74 -5.51 -16.13
CA ALA A 344 14.08 -4.59 -15.18
C ALA A 344 14.08 -5.12 -13.73
N GLN A 345 13.97 -6.43 -13.54
CA GLN A 345 14.02 -7.06 -12.21
C GLN A 345 15.44 -7.17 -11.64
N ARG A 346 16.47 -6.97 -12.46
CA ARG A 346 17.89 -7.02 -12.05
C ARG A 346 18.55 -5.67 -11.88
N ASN A 347 18.08 -4.62 -12.54
CA ASN A 347 18.73 -3.32 -12.52
C ASN A 347 17.72 -2.17 -12.49
N TYR A 348 17.95 -1.22 -11.59
CA TYR A 348 17.17 0.00 -11.46
C TYR A 348 18.09 1.21 -11.42
N ARG A 349 18.17 1.94 -12.53
CA ARG A 349 19.11 3.06 -12.66
C ARG A 349 18.62 4.30 -11.93
N MET A 350 19.48 4.84 -11.09
CA MET A 350 19.39 6.20 -10.56
C MET A 350 20.17 7.16 -11.46
N THR A 351 19.71 8.41 -11.58
CA THR A 351 20.41 9.47 -12.34
C THR A 351 21.25 10.35 -11.42
N SER A 352 20.95 10.32 -10.12
CA SER A 352 21.73 10.98 -9.07
C SER A 352 21.77 10.11 -7.83
N GLU A 353 22.62 10.45 -6.87
CA GLU A 353 22.70 9.80 -5.57
C GLU A 353 21.77 10.44 -4.54
N SER A 354 20.67 11.08 -4.97
CA SER A 354 19.75 11.77 -4.07
C SER A 354 18.62 10.88 -3.57
N SER A 355 18.33 11.01 -2.28
CA SER A 355 17.21 10.30 -1.64
C SER A 355 15.85 10.78 -2.17
N GLU A 356 15.78 12.04 -2.62
CA GLU A 356 14.58 12.63 -3.22
C GLU A 356 14.25 11.98 -4.56
N GLU A 357 15.25 11.82 -5.44
CA GLU A 357 15.06 11.13 -6.72
C GLU A 357 14.57 9.69 -6.49
N LEU A 358 15.16 8.99 -5.52
CA LEU A 358 14.72 7.65 -5.18
C LEU A 358 13.26 7.63 -4.75
N GLN A 359 12.84 8.56 -3.90
CA GLN A 359 11.44 8.64 -3.46
C GLN A 359 10.48 8.94 -4.62
N GLU A 360 10.84 9.82 -5.54
CA GLU A 360 10.05 10.12 -6.75
C GLU A 360 9.92 8.88 -7.65
N LYS A 361 11.03 8.20 -7.92
CA LYS A 361 11.04 6.96 -8.70
C LYS A 361 10.26 5.83 -8.05
N LEU A 362 10.36 5.65 -6.74
CA LEU A 362 9.56 4.67 -6.01
C LEU A 362 8.07 5.03 -5.99
N ALA A 363 7.74 6.33 -5.96
CA ALA A 363 6.37 6.78 -6.10
C ALA A 363 5.79 6.44 -7.48
N ALA A 364 6.58 6.56 -8.54
CA ALA A 364 6.19 6.19 -9.90
C ALA A 364 5.93 4.68 -10.07
N LEU A 365 6.55 3.82 -9.25
CA LEU A 365 6.23 2.38 -9.22
C LEU A 365 4.84 2.07 -8.65
N GLY A 366 4.15 3.07 -8.09
CA GLY A 366 2.85 2.91 -7.44
C GLY A 366 2.93 2.25 -6.05
N THR A 367 1.80 2.20 -5.37
CA THR A 367 1.66 1.55 -4.06
C THR A 367 1.10 0.14 -4.25
N ILE A 368 1.69 -0.84 -3.60
CA ILE A 368 1.14 -2.19 -3.50
C ILE A 368 0.19 -2.23 -2.30
N GLY A 369 -1.05 -2.62 -2.53
CA GLY A 369 -2.08 -2.73 -1.51
C GLY A 369 -1.76 -3.82 -0.47
N ARG A 370 -2.34 -3.70 0.72
CA ARG A 370 -2.10 -4.65 1.83
C ARG A 370 -2.46 -6.10 1.48
N ASN A 371 -3.46 -6.30 0.64
CA ASN A 371 -3.94 -7.63 0.22
C ASN A 371 -3.34 -8.08 -1.13
N GLU A 372 -2.52 -7.24 -1.75
CA GLU A 372 -1.82 -7.58 -2.99
C GLU A 372 -0.50 -8.29 -2.65
N PRO A 373 0.10 -9.02 -3.60
CA PRO A 373 1.39 -9.68 -3.40
C PRO A 373 2.47 -8.73 -2.87
N LEU A 374 3.35 -9.24 -2.02
CA LEU A 374 4.50 -8.47 -1.52
C LEU A 374 5.60 -8.43 -2.60
N HIS A 375 6.34 -7.32 -2.68
CA HIS A 375 7.54 -7.23 -3.51
C HIS A 375 8.77 -6.99 -2.62
N VAL A 376 9.76 -7.90 -2.69
CA VAL A 376 11.00 -7.87 -1.89
C VAL A 376 12.18 -7.74 -2.83
N PHE A 377 13.13 -6.85 -2.53
CA PHE A 377 14.32 -6.61 -3.35
C PHE A 377 15.48 -5.99 -2.56
N GLY A 378 16.68 -6.00 -3.14
CA GLY A 378 17.92 -5.38 -2.69
C GLY A 378 18.29 -4.14 -3.51
N HIS A 379 19.56 -4.05 -3.98
CA HIS A 379 20.10 -3.14 -4.99
C HIS A 379 20.25 -1.67 -4.59
N LEU A 380 19.38 -1.14 -3.76
CA LEU A 380 19.36 0.29 -3.39
C LEU A 380 19.67 0.42 -1.90
N ALA A 381 20.93 0.69 -1.58
CA ALA A 381 21.39 0.80 -0.20
C ALA A 381 20.67 1.94 0.53
N HIS A 382 20.02 1.64 1.64
CA HIS A 382 19.29 2.62 2.45
C HIS A 382 19.54 2.41 3.94
N LYS A 383 19.45 3.50 4.72
CA LYS A 383 19.70 3.49 6.17
C LYS A 383 18.43 3.52 7.03
N SER A 384 17.29 3.72 6.40
CA SER A 384 15.99 3.87 7.08
C SER A 384 14.90 3.11 6.31
N ARG A 385 13.90 2.59 7.03
CA ARG A 385 12.70 1.92 6.52
C ARG A 385 12.89 0.75 5.53
N VAL A 386 12.93 -0.42 6.08
CA VAL A 386 12.87 -1.68 5.31
C VAL A 386 11.52 -1.85 4.58
N PHE A 387 10.40 -1.44 5.18
CA PHE A 387 9.06 -1.59 4.62
C PHE A 387 8.48 -0.26 4.14
N GLN A 388 8.17 -0.14 2.85
CA GLN A 388 7.55 1.05 2.27
C GLN A 388 6.60 0.73 1.12
N ARG A 389 5.40 1.31 1.13
CA ARG A 389 4.41 1.21 0.04
C ARG A 389 4.12 -0.22 -0.42
N GLY A 390 4.08 -1.19 0.51
CA GLY A 390 3.89 -2.62 0.21
C GLY A 390 5.10 -3.31 -0.40
N ARG A 391 6.28 -2.70 -0.35
CA ARG A 391 7.56 -3.24 -0.78
C ARG A 391 8.51 -3.38 0.40
N VAL A 392 9.43 -4.32 0.28
CA VAL A 392 10.49 -4.58 1.27
C VAL A 392 11.83 -4.38 0.61
N PHE A 393 12.64 -3.52 1.21
CA PHE A 393 13.98 -3.15 0.80
C PHE A 393 14.96 -3.86 1.73
N LEU A 394 15.79 -4.74 1.22
CA LEU A 394 16.73 -5.51 2.05
C LEU A 394 18.19 -5.10 1.90
N ASP A 395 18.54 -4.28 0.91
CA ASP A 395 19.87 -3.67 0.90
C ASP A 395 19.91 -2.53 1.93
N THR A 396 20.43 -2.83 3.10
CA THR A 396 20.55 -1.89 4.23
C THR A 396 21.99 -1.39 4.42
N GLY A 397 22.79 -1.41 3.35
CA GLY A 397 24.10 -0.79 3.27
C GLY A 397 25.18 -1.48 4.11
N SER A 398 25.22 -2.82 4.11
CA SER A 398 26.18 -3.61 4.89
C SER A 398 27.63 -3.17 4.66
N VAL A 399 28.04 -3.07 3.38
CA VAL A 399 29.40 -2.68 2.99
C VAL A 399 29.78 -1.23 3.33
N TYR A 400 28.77 -0.38 3.57
CA TYR A 400 28.93 1.01 4.00
C TYR A 400 28.92 1.19 5.53
N GLY A 401 28.93 0.09 6.29
CA GLY A 401 28.98 0.11 7.74
C GLY A 401 27.61 0.27 8.43
N HIS A 402 26.50 0.07 7.70
CA HIS A 402 25.16 0.06 8.30
C HIS A 402 24.77 -1.35 8.74
N GLN A 403 23.76 -1.96 8.17
CA GLN A 403 23.27 -3.29 8.58
C GLN A 403 23.25 -4.25 7.39
N LEU A 404 23.41 -5.55 7.66
CA LEU A 404 22.99 -6.61 6.75
C LEU A 404 21.66 -7.16 7.26
N SER A 405 20.67 -7.18 6.37
CA SER A 405 19.30 -7.54 6.72
C SER A 405 18.86 -8.81 6.03
N ALA A 406 18.05 -9.59 6.74
CA ALA A 406 17.27 -10.68 6.15
C ALA A 406 15.82 -10.61 6.57
N LEU A 407 14.92 -11.02 5.65
CA LEU A 407 13.50 -11.19 5.91
C LEU A 407 13.17 -12.68 5.97
N VAL A 408 12.67 -13.13 7.11
CA VAL A 408 12.22 -14.52 7.31
C VAL A 408 10.73 -14.61 7.07
N LEU A 409 10.36 -15.42 6.08
CA LEU A 409 8.96 -15.70 5.71
C LEU A 409 8.61 -17.11 6.19
N VAL A 410 7.72 -17.20 7.18
CA VAL A 410 7.18 -18.47 7.67
C VAL A 410 5.73 -18.57 7.21
N PRO A 411 5.30 -19.68 6.58
CA PRO A 411 3.93 -19.85 6.15
C PRO A 411 2.93 -19.57 7.27
N GLY A 412 1.92 -18.72 7.01
CA GLY A 412 0.90 -18.36 7.99
C GLY A 412 1.32 -17.41 9.11
N LYS A 413 2.57 -16.91 9.11
CA LYS A 413 3.05 -15.91 10.09
C LYS A 413 3.38 -14.57 9.44
N ALA A 414 3.46 -13.53 10.25
CA ALA A 414 3.99 -12.25 9.81
C ALA A 414 5.49 -12.36 9.44
N PRO A 415 5.97 -11.62 8.42
CA PRO A 415 7.38 -11.57 8.10
C PRO A 415 8.21 -11.06 9.28
N GLU A 416 9.35 -11.70 9.55
CA GLU A 416 10.29 -11.31 10.60
C GLU A 416 11.56 -10.71 9.98
N LEU A 417 12.03 -9.57 10.51
CA LEU A 417 13.26 -8.92 10.09
C LEU A 417 14.40 -9.31 11.04
N VAL A 418 15.46 -9.89 10.50
CA VAL A 418 16.69 -10.25 11.23
C VAL A 418 17.83 -9.37 10.72
N GLN A 419 18.58 -8.73 11.62
CA GLN A 419 19.64 -7.80 11.26
C GLN A 419 20.92 -8.07 12.06
N VAL A 420 22.06 -7.78 11.42
CA VAL A 420 23.39 -7.75 12.06
C VAL A 420 24.12 -6.46 11.65
N ALA A 421 25.10 -6.04 12.42
CA ALA A 421 25.94 -4.90 12.07
C ALA A 421 26.70 -5.21 10.77
N GLY A 422 26.73 -4.25 9.86
CA GLY A 422 27.57 -4.29 8.66
C GLY A 422 29.04 -3.92 8.96
N GLU A 423 29.86 -3.97 7.94
CA GLU A 423 31.28 -3.63 8.04
C GLU A 423 31.62 -2.59 6.96
N ARG A 424 32.14 -1.42 7.40
CA ARG A 424 32.50 -0.37 6.44
C ARG A 424 33.75 -0.74 5.66
N ARG A 425 33.58 -1.01 4.37
CA ARG A 425 34.63 -1.38 3.41
C ARG A 425 34.64 -0.49 2.16
N ALA A 426 33.55 0.19 1.89
CA ALA A 426 33.42 1.08 0.75
C ALA A 426 32.75 2.40 1.13
N GLU A 427 33.00 3.41 0.32
CA GLU A 427 32.22 4.65 0.29
C GLU A 427 31.18 4.56 -0.83
N GLY A 428 30.00 5.09 -0.61
CA GLY A 428 28.94 5.07 -1.63
C GLY A 428 27.66 5.72 -1.14
N ALA A 429 26.71 5.90 -2.05
CA ALA A 429 25.41 6.45 -1.75
C ALA A 429 24.58 5.49 -0.88
N VAL A 430 24.16 5.97 0.27
CA VAL A 430 23.18 5.29 1.13
C VAL A 430 21.98 6.20 1.27
N TYR A 431 20.89 5.79 0.66
CA TYR A 431 19.67 6.60 0.59
C TYR A 431 18.97 6.69 1.94
N ASP A 432 18.39 7.85 2.21
CA ASP A 432 17.47 8.04 3.33
C ASP A 432 16.03 8.12 2.81
N LEU A 433 15.28 7.04 2.97
CA LEU A 433 13.90 6.97 2.50
C LEU A 433 12.93 7.84 3.33
N GLU A 434 13.41 8.45 4.40
CA GLU A 434 12.64 9.35 5.25
C GLU A 434 12.87 10.83 4.91
N VAL A 435 13.94 11.14 4.18
CA VAL A 435 14.14 12.50 3.67
C VAL A 435 13.00 12.85 2.72
N ARG A 436 12.24 13.86 3.07
CA ARG A 436 11.25 14.47 2.19
C ARG A 436 11.87 15.73 1.60
N LYS A 437 11.86 15.85 0.27
CA LYS A 437 12.09 17.12 -0.36
C LYS A 437 11.05 18.10 0.18
N ALA A 438 11.49 19.00 1.02
CA ALA A 438 10.69 20.15 1.34
C ALA A 438 10.57 20.97 0.06
N PRO A 439 9.36 21.32 -0.43
CA PRO A 439 9.26 22.33 -1.48
C PRO A 439 10.05 23.54 -1.01
N ALA A 440 10.90 24.10 -1.88
CA ALA A 440 11.60 25.33 -1.57
C ALA A 440 10.54 26.39 -1.22
N ALA A 441 10.83 27.24 -0.24
CA ALA A 441 9.87 28.27 0.20
C ALA A 441 9.40 29.15 -0.97
N GLU A 442 10.21 29.28 -1.99
CA GLU A 442 9.93 30.03 -3.22
C GLU A 442 8.93 29.33 -4.18
N GLU A 443 8.70 28.00 -4.05
CA GLU A 443 7.75 27.25 -4.89
C GLU A 443 6.33 27.24 -4.34
N LEU A 444 6.13 27.65 -3.09
CA LEU A 444 4.82 27.67 -2.44
C LEU A 444 4.08 28.96 -2.79
N LYS A 445 3.09 28.87 -3.64
CA LYS A 445 2.15 29.98 -3.87
C LYS A 445 1.30 30.19 -2.63
N VAL A 446 1.62 31.19 -1.84
CA VAL A 446 0.88 31.59 -0.64
C VAL A 446 -0.24 32.54 -1.05
N SER A 447 -1.49 32.22 -0.71
CA SER A 447 -2.61 33.12 -0.92
C SER A 447 -2.56 34.31 0.07
N PRO A 448 -3.19 35.47 -0.24
CA PRO A 448 -3.25 36.58 0.70
C PRO A 448 -3.88 36.20 2.07
N ALA A 449 -4.85 35.29 2.06
CA ALA A 449 -5.49 34.83 3.30
C ALA A 449 -4.53 33.98 4.16
N GLU A 450 -3.76 33.11 3.55
CA GLU A 450 -2.74 32.31 4.24
C GLU A 450 -1.62 33.21 4.78
N GLN A 451 -1.20 34.22 4.02
CA GLN A 451 -0.21 35.19 4.50
C GLN A 451 -0.69 35.93 5.76
N VAL A 452 -1.93 36.45 5.73
CA VAL A 452 -2.54 37.14 6.91
C VAL A 452 -2.64 36.20 8.10
N PHE A 453 -2.99 34.92 7.87
CA PHE A 453 -3.04 33.95 8.94
C PHE A 453 -1.66 33.68 9.55
N MET A 454 -0.64 33.45 8.73
CA MET A 454 0.73 33.22 9.17
C MET A 454 1.27 34.43 9.97
N ASP A 455 1.04 35.64 9.48
CA ASP A 455 1.47 36.86 10.17
C ASP A 455 0.84 36.98 11.56
N ARG A 456 -0.45 36.68 11.68
CA ARG A 456 -1.17 36.70 12.97
C ARG A 456 -0.67 35.59 13.89
N PHE A 457 -0.44 34.39 13.37
CA PHE A 457 0.06 33.26 14.14
C PHE A 457 1.46 33.58 14.73
N VAL A 458 2.38 34.03 13.90
CA VAL A 458 3.74 34.41 14.31
C VAL A 458 3.70 35.57 15.31
N ALA A 459 2.91 36.61 15.02
CA ALA A 459 2.78 37.78 15.92
C ALA A 459 2.16 37.42 17.28
N SER A 460 1.42 36.31 17.39
CA SER A 460 0.88 35.84 18.68
C SER A 460 1.92 35.17 19.58
N GLY A 461 3.13 34.86 19.06
CA GLY A 461 4.14 34.07 19.77
C GLY A 461 3.87 32.57 19.78
N ALA A 462 2.87 32.08 19.06
CA ALA A 462 2.54 30.67 18.98
C ALA A 462 3.62 29.87 18.22
N ARG A 463 3.90 28.67 18.71
CA ARG A 463 4.94 27.77 18.17
C ARG A 463 4.43 26.37 17.85
N TYR A 464 3.15 26.09 18.01
CA TYR A 464 2.59 24.77 17.79
C TYR A 464 1.14 24.86 17.32
N LEU A 465 0.76 23.97 16.41
CA LEU A 465 -0.60 23.75 16.00
C LEU A 465 -0.94 22.27 16.17
N SER A 466 -2.00 21.97 16.93
CA SER A 466 -2.42 20.58 17.16
C SER A 466 -2.99 19.94 15.93
N GLY A 467 -2.47 18.77 15.59
CA GLY A 467 -3.04 17.90 14.58
C GLY A 467 -4.33 17.19 15.01
N THR A 468 -4.95 16.54 14.06
CA THR A 468 -6.12 15.69 14.27
C THR A 468 -5.77 14.41 15.01
N ILE A 469 -6.65 13.98 15.91
CA ILE A 469 -6.63 12.63 16.50
C ILE A 469 -7.43 11.71 15.57
N ALA A 470 -6.76 10.74 14.94
CA ALA A 470 -7.42 9.76 14.09
C ALA A 470 -8.28 8.80 14.95
N PRO A 471 -9.45 8.37 14.47
CA PRO A 471 -10.18 7.29 15.12
C PRO A 471 -9.43 5.96 14.97
N ALA A 472 -9.62 5.06 15.92
CA ALA A 472 -9.11 3.69 15.84
C ALA A 472 -9.64 2.98 14.59
N PRO A 473 -8.90 1.98 14.06
CA PRO A 473 -9.40 1.17 12.95
C PRO A 473 -10.68 0.42 13.33
N ALA A 474 -11.58 0.24 12.34
CA ALA A 474 -12.76 -0.58 12.50
C ALA A 474 -12.43 -2.06 12.41
N THR A 475 -13.22 -2.88 13.09
CA THR A 475 -13.36 -4.33 12.90
C THR A 475 -14.66 -4.64 12.13
N GLU A 476 -15.02 -5.89 12.01
CA GLU A 476 -16.32 -6.27 11.44
C GLU A 476 -17.51 -5.85 12.31
N THR A 477 -17.28 -5.71 13.62
CA THR A 477 -18.31 -5.47 14.64
C THR A 477 -18.20 -4.13 15.38
N GLU A 478 -17.04 -3.45 15.27
CA GLU A 478 -16.78 -2.19 15.97
C GLU A 478 -16.27 -1.14 15.01
N LEU A 479 -16.87 0.05 15.01
CA LEU A 479 -16.46 1.14 14.13
C LEU A 479 -15.15 1.82 14.57
N GLU A 480 -14.93 1.87 15.87
CA GLU A 480 -13.67 2.31 16.51
C GLU A 480 -13.28 1.25 17.55
N SER A 481 -12.43 0.31 17.16
CA SER A 481 -12.12 -0.84 18.01
C SER A 481 -10.93 -0.56 18.93
N PRO A 482 -11.10 -0.71 20.27
CA PRO A 482 -9.99 -0.65 21.22
C PRO A 482 -8.89 -1.68 20.91
N ALA A 483 -9.29 -2.92 20.60
CA ALA A 483 -8.35 -3.99 20.26
C ALA A 483 -7.55 -3.68 18.99
N ALA A 484 -8.21 -3.20 17.93
CA ALA A 484 -7.54 -2.82 16.68
C ALA A 484 -6.58 -1.63 16.85
N ALA A 485 -6.84 -0.74 17.81
CA ALA A 485 -5.90 0.31 18.18
C ALA A 485 -4.61 -0.26 18.77
N LEU A 486 -4.70 -1.20 19.74
CA LEU A 486 -3.52 -1.86 20.31
C LEU A 486 -2.76 -2.66 19.25
N ASP A 487 -3.47 -3.39 18.39
CA ASP A 487 -2.83 -4.14 17.30
C ASP A 487 -2.11 -3.23 16.31
N THR A 488 -2.66 -2.05 16.06
CA THR A 488 -1.98 -1.03 15.24
C THR A 488 -0.68 -0.58 15.91
N LEU A 489 -0.66 -0.32 17.22
CA LEU A 489 0.55 0.05 17.93
C LEU A 489 1.58 -1.12 17.96
N ARG A 490 1.12 -2.34 18.20
CA ARG A 490 1.99 -3.53 18.15
C ARG A 490 2.66 -3.72 16.79
N GLN A 491 1.98 -3.41 15.69
CA GLN A 491 2.54 -3.47 14.33
C GLN A 491 3.70 -2.47 14.11
N TYR A 492 3.77 -1.41 14.92
CA TYR A 492 4.89 -0.45 14.94
C TYR A 492 5.96 -0.79 16.00
N GLY A 493 5.86 -1.95 16.67
CA GLY A 493 6.80 -2.38 17.68
C GLY A 493 6.64 -1.69 19.03
N VAL A 494 5.53 -0.99 19.27
CA VAL A 494 5.24 -0.35 20.56
C VAL A 494 5.02 -1.41 21.62
N THR A 495 5.77 -1.32 22.72
CA THR A 495 5.64 -2.23 23.88
C THR A 495 4.85 -1.62 25.03
N ARG A 496 4.79 -0.26 25.12
CA ARG A 496 4.08 0.46 26.18
C ARG A 496 3.19 1.56 25.63
N ALA A 497 1.95 1.61 26.08
CA ALA A 497 0.99 2.65 25.70
C ALA A 497 0.33 3.26 26.94
N ILE A 498 -0.02 4.54 26.86
CA ILE A 498 -0.90 5.21 27.82
C ILE A 498 -2.29 5.38 27.20
N VAL A 499 -3.31 5.11 28.01
CA VAL A 499 -4.72 5.35 27.71
C VAL A 499 -5.22 6.47 28.61
N GLN A 500 -5.69 7.54 28.00
CA GLN A 500 -6.18 8.73 28.68
C GLN A 500 -7.68 8.92 28.42
N PRO A 501 -8.44 9.56 29.32
CA PRO A 501 -9.82 9.95 29.03
C PRO A 501 -9.89 10.87 27.81
N LYS A 502 -10.92 10.68 27.00
CA LYS A 502 -11.24 11.65 25.95
C LYS A 502 -12.33 12.60 26.44
N TYR A 503 -11.93 13.83 26.65
CA TYR A 503 -12.84 14.89 27.11
C TYR A 503 -13.64 15.48 25.94
N MET A 504 -14.85 15.93 26.25
CA MET A 504 -15.72 16.66 25.33
C MET A 504 -15.60 18.16 25.59
N GLY A 505 -14.66 18.79 24.93
CA GLY A 505 -14.37 20.20 25.06
C GLY A 505 -13.82 20.81 23.78
N SER A 506 -13.09 21.90 23.91
CA SER A 506 -12.37 22.56 22.82
C SER A 506 -10.87 22.44 23.01
N ARG A 507 -10.20 21.68 22.15
CA ARG A 507 -8.74 21.50 22.23
C ARG A 507 -8.01 22.83 22.07
N ALA A 508 -7.14 23.15 23.01
CA ALA A 508 -6.35 24.36 23.02
C ALA A 508 -4.93 24.13 23.56
N GLN A 509 -3.98 24.86 23.03
CA GLN A 509 -2.65 24.99 23.60
C GLN A 509 -2.61 26.21 24.48
N VAL A 510 -2.09 26.04 25.71
CA VAL A 510 -1.90 27.11 26.68
C VAL A 510 -0.41 27.43 26.77
N TYR A 511 -0.10 28.71 26.63
CA TYR A 511 1.24 29.27 26.73
C TYR A 511 1.35 30.06 28.02
N LEU A 512 2.27 29.64 28.91
CA LEU A 512 2.55 30.26 30.19
C LEU A 512 3.95 30.84 30.20
N PHE A 513 4.10 32.00 30.84
CA PHE A 513 5.39 32.68 30.99
C PHE A 513 5.61 32.99 32.51
N ARG A 514 6.71 32.44 33.07
CA ARG A 514 6.98 32.55 34.47
C ARG A 514 7.19 34.02 34.90
N GLY A 515 6.52 34.44 35.97
CA GLY A 515 6.55 35.82 36.44
C GLY A 515 5.81 36.83 35.57
N LYS A 516 5.09 36.37 34.51
CA LYS A 516 4.35 37.21 33.58
C LYS A 516 3.00 36.58 33.22
N PRO A 517 2.13 36.31 34.23
CA PRO A 517 0.85 35.64 33.98
C PRO A 517 -0.07 36.38 32.98
N GLU A 518 0.06 37.71 32.92
CA GLU A 518 -0.72 38.56 32.00
C GLU A 518 -0.34 38.36 30.53
N GLN A 519 0.82 37.78 30.23
CA GLN A 519 1.26 37.44 28.88
C GLN A 519 0.82 36.05 28.45
N SER A 520 0.24 35.27 29.39
CA SER A 520 -0.26 33.94 29.10
C SER A 520 -1.45 33.97 28.16
N PHE A 521 -1.52 33.06 27.20
CA PHE A 521 -2.59 33.01 26.21
C PHE A 521 -2.90 31.56 25.82
N ALA A 522 -4.08 31.39 25.19
CA ALA A 522 -4.48 30.10 24.61
C ALA A 522 -4.69 30.22 23.11
N ILE A 523 -4.27 29.17 22.38
CA ILE A 523 -4.46 29.02 20.94
C ILE A 523 -5.44 27.88 20.67
N SER A 524 -6.44 28.13 19.82
CA SER A 524 -7.35 27.10 19.35
C SER A 524 -6.66 26.13 18.37
N ARG A 525 -7.23 24.96 18.16
CA ARG A 525 -6.77 23.99 17.16
C ARG A 525 -6.59 24.60 15.75
N LYS A 526 -7.34 25.64 15.40
CA LYS A 526 -7.24 26.36 14.12
C LYS A 526 -6.15 27.44 14.10
N GLY A 527 -5.36 27.58 15.18
CA GLY A 527 -4.24 28.53 15.25
C GLY A 527 -4.65 29.98 15.59
N PHE A 528 -5.84 30.20 16.14
CA PHE A 528 -6.29 31.51 16.55
C PHE A 528 -6.20 31.67 18.07
N VAL A 529 -5.70 32.82 18.53
CA VAL A 529 -5.76 33.20 19.94
C VAL A 529 -7.21 33.24 20.41
N ILE A 530 -7.50 32.52 21.48
CA ILE A 530 -8.85 32.47 22.07
C ILE A 530 -9.03 33.74 22.94
N LYS A 531 -9.90 34.62 22.49
CA LYS A 531 -10.16 35.93 23.13
C LYS A 531 -11.47 35.95 23.94
N ALA A 532 -12.10 34.79 24.16
CA ALA A 532 -13.31 34.69 24.95
C ALA A 532 -13.03 35.15 26.39
N PRO A 533 -13.88 36.05 26.99
CA PRO A 533 -13.66 36.57 28.34
C PRO A 533 -13.53 35.46 29.41
N GLU A 534 -14.23 34.35 29.21
CA GLU A 534 -14.26 33.18 30.08
C GLU A 534 -12.92 32.48 30.17
N VAL A 535 -12.02 32.68 29.19
CA VAL A 535 -10.72 32.01 29.13
C VAL A 535 -9.67 32.67 30.04
N GLN A 536 -9.79 33.95 30.31
CA GLN A 536 -8.83 34.65 31.17
C GLN A 536 -8.75 34.09 32.61
N PRO A 537 -9.88 33.86 33.33
CA PRO A 537 -9.84 33.19 34.62
C PRO A 537 -9.26 31.77 34.56
N VAL A 538 -9.50 31.04 33.48
CA VAL A 538 -8.94 29.68 33.23
C VAL A 538 -7.41 29.76 33.14
N LEU A 539 -6.89 30.71 32.34
CA LEU A 539 -5.43 30.89 32.18
C LEU A 539 -4.77 31.25 33.53
N GLN A 540 -5.40 32.08 34.34
CA GLN A 540 -4.92 32.40 35.69
C GLN A 540 -4.89 31.17 36.62
N ALA A 541 -5.95 30.35 36.58
CA ALA A 541 -6.01 29.10 37.33
C ALA A 541 -4.94 28.09 36.90
N VAL A 542 -4.75 27.93 35.56
CA VAL A 542 -3.71 27.07 34.99
C VAL A 542 -2.32 27.60 35.37
N TYR A 543 -2.08 28.90 35.28
CA TYR A 543 -0.83 29.53 35.72
C TYR A 543 -0.53 29.21 37.16
N ALA A 544 -1.47 29.45 38.10
CA ALA A 544 -1.31 29.16 39.51
C ALA A 544 -1.05 27.67 39.82
N GLN A 545 -1.63 26.76 39.04
CA GLN A 545 -1.39 25.32 39.13
C GLN A 545 0.08 24.95 38.80
N PHE A 546 0.67 25.62 37.82
CA PHE A 546 1.99 25.25 37.30
C PHE A 546 3.12 26.16 37.76
N GLU A 547 2.83 27.35 38.33
CA GLU A 547 3.84 28.32 38.79
C GLU A 547 4.85 27.73 39.79
N ALA A 548 4.39 26.89 40.72
CA ALA A 548 5.22 26.27 41.73
C ALA A 548 6.00 25.02 41.29
N GLN A 549 5.80 24.59 40.04
CA GLN A 549 6.45 23.37 39.50
C GLN A 549 7.86 23.65 39.01
N ASP A 550 8.83 22.79 39.36
CA ASP A 550 10.26 23.00 39.10
C ASP A 550 10.72 22.58 37.70
N PHE A 551 9.86 21.92 36.90
CA PHE A 551 10.24 21.37 35.59
C PHE A 551 10.30 22.43 34.47
N TRP A 552 9.95 23.67 34.74
CA TRP A 552 10.06 24.79 33.80
C TRP A 552 10.49 26.07 34.53
N GLN A 553 11.17 27.01 33.82
CA GLN A 553 11.71 28.23 34.44
C GLN A 553 11.25 29.52 33.71
N ASP A 554 11.16 29.51 32.39
CA ASP A 554 10.84 30.69 31.56
C ASP A 554 9.48 30.57 30.90
N SER A 555 9.23 29.48 30.18
CA SER A 555 8.02 29.29 29.38
C SER A 555 7.57 27.82 29.37
N LEU A 556 6.25 27.65 29.36
CA LEU A 556 5.62 26.33 29.30
C LEU A 556 4.51 26.32 28.25
N ILE A 557 4.50 25.31 27.40
CA ILE A 557 3.46 25.07 26.40
C ILE A 557 2.76 23.75 26.73
N LEU A 558 1.49 23.85 27.08
CA LEU A 558 0.61 22.73 27.39
C LEU A 558 -0.33 22.44 26.22
N ASP A 559 -0.67 21.18 25.97
CA ASP A 559 -1.79 20.78 25.12
C ASP A 559 -2.87 20.15 25.99
N GLY A 560 -4.12 20.55 25.78
CA GLY A 560 -5.21 20.13 26.65
C GLY A 560 -6.57 20.49 26.07
N GLU A 561 -7.59 20.33 26.90
CA GLU A 561 -8.99 20.60 26.55
C GLU A 561 -9.56 21.70 27.43
N LEU A 562 -10.15 22.72 26.84
CA LEU A 562 -10.98 23.72 27.52
C LEU A 562 -12.39 23.15 27.69
N MET A 563 -12.83 23.09 28.93
CA MET A 563 -14.08 22.50 29.37
C MET A 563 -15.00 23.54 30.04
N PRO A 564 -16.34 23.34 30.08
CA PRO A 564 -17.10 22.42 29.25
C PRO A 564 -17.18 22.89 27.79
N TRP A 565 -17.55 21.99 26.88
CA TRP A 565 -17.64 22.34 25.44
C TRP A 565 -18.57 23.54 25.18
N ARG A 566 -19.70 23.66 25.88
CA ARG A 566 -20.64 24.76 25.75
C ARG A 566 -20.04 26.13 26.06
N ALA A 567 -19.04 26.21 26.90
CA ALA A 567 -18.40 27.50 27.25
C ALA A 567 -17.72 28.19 26.06
N ILE A 568 -17.23 27.39 25.07
CA ILE A 568 -16.50 27.91 23.91
C ILE A 568 -17.18 27.49 22.60
N GLY A 569 -17.78 26.32 22.55
CA GLY A 569 -18.45 25.71 21.38
C GLY A 569 -19.99 25.82 21.42
N GLY A 570 -20.58 26.61 22.31
CA GLY A 570 -22.03 26.66 22.51
C GLY A 570 -22.81 27.00 21.25
N SER A 571 -22.25 27.84 20.36
CA SER A 571 -22.88 28.15 19.08
C SER A 571 -23.06 26.93 18.18
N LEU A 572 -22.16 25.95 18.26
CA LEU A 572 -22.25 24.71 17.45
C LEU A 572 -23.41 23.82 17.97
N ILE A 573 -23.56 23.73 19.31
CA ILE A 573 -24.64 22.97 19.92
C ILE A 573 -25.99 23.55 19.51
N ASP A 574 -26.19 24.85 19.73
CA ASP A 574 -27.45 25.53 19.49
C ASP A 574 -27.78 25.68 17.98
N SER A 575 -26.76 25.93 17.15
CA SER A 575 -26.97 26.20 15.72
C SER A 575 -27.01 24.97 14.86
N GLU A 576 -26.32 23.90 15.24
CA GLU A 576 -26.18 22.68 14.43
C GLU A 576 -26.90 21.50 15.08
N PHE A 577 -26.48 21.05 16.26
CA PHE A 577 -26.99 19.80 16.83
C PHE A 577 -28.44 19.89 17.27
N GLU A 578 -28.89 20.97 17.91
CA GLU A 578 -30.31 21.13 18.30
C GLU A 578 -31.21 21.24 17.06
N ARG A 579 -30.76 21.99 16.04
CA ARG A 579 -31.51 22.12 14.78
C ARG A 579 -31.54 20.80 13.99
N TYR A 580 -30.45 20.10 13.93
CA TYR A 580 -30.39 18.77 13.32
C TYR A 580 -31.33 17.79 14.04
N GLY A 581 -31.31 17.77 15.37
CA GLY A 581 -32.20 16.95 16.18
C GLY A 581 -33.66 17.28 15.98
N ALA A 582 -34.02 18.57 15.82
CA ALA A 582 -35.36 18.99 15.50
C ALA A 582 -35.84 18.55 14.10
N ALA A 583 -34.97 18.73 13.09
CA ALA A 583 -35.26 18.29 11.73
C ALA A 583 -35.40 16.77 11.63
N ALA A 584 -34.48 16.02 12.27
CA ALA A 584 -34.53 14.56 12.35
C ALA A 584 -35.80 14.06 13.07
N THR A 585 -36.31 14.84 14.07
CA THR A 585 -37.57 14.51 14.74
C THR A 585 -38.75 14.60 13.80
N ALA A 586 -38.80 15.67 13.00
CA ALA A 586 -39.88 15.85 12.01
C ALA A 586 -39.84 14.74 10.96
N GLU A 587 -38.64 14.44 10.42
CA GLU A 587 -38.42 13.35 9.45
C GLU A 587 -38.90 12.00 9.99
N VAL A 588 -38.42 11.59 11.17
CA VAL A 588 -38.77 10.30 11.77
C VAL A 588 -40.23 10.20 12.10
N SER A 589 -40.87 11.34 12.53
CA SER A 589 -42.30 11.37 12.81
C SER A 589 -43.14 11.22 11.53
N GLU A 590 -42.73 11.84 10.44
CA GLU A 590 -43.41 11.66 9.15
C GLU A 590 -43.30 10.24 8.64
N LEU A 591 -42.10 9.65 8.66
CA LEU A 591 -41.87 8.26 8.27
C LEU A 591 -42.67 7.26 9.11
N ALA A 592 -42.85 7.53 10.41
CA ALA A 592 -43.61 6.70 11.30
C ALA A 592 -45.13 6.77 11.03
N ASN A 593 -45.62 7.89 10.50
CA ASN A 593 -47.03 8.15 10.26
C ASN A 593 -47.51 8.00 8.80
N ASP A 594 -46.56 7.81 7.87
CA ASP A 594 -46.88 7.67 6.44
C ASP A 594 -47.40 6.27 6.13
N PRO A 595 -48.68 6.09 5.73
CA PRO A 595 -49.29 4.81 5.42
C PRO A 595 -48.63 4.12 4.21
N VAL A 596 -48.08 4.90 3.26
CA VAL A 596 -47.41 4.36 2.08
C VAL A 596 -46.07 3.75 2.49
N PHE A 597 -45.32 4.45 3.33
CA PHE A 597 -44.05 3.96 3.85
C PHE A 597 -44.23 2.70 4.73
N GLN A 598 -45.26 2.67 5.57
CA GLN A 598 -45.62 1.49 6.36
C GLN A 598 -46.06 0.31 5.48
N GLY A 599 -46.72 0.56 4.36
CA GLY A 599 -47.19 -0.46 3.41
C GLY A 599 -46.10 -1.13 2.58
N PHE A 600 -44.99 -0.44 2.35
CA PHE A 600 -43.82 -1.03 1.62
C PHE A 600 -42.94 -1.97 2.46
N ALA A 601 -43.26 -2.18 3.72
CA ALA A 601 -42.23 -2.59 4.67
C ALA A 601 -42.55 -3.79 5.54
N ILE A 602 -42.26 -4.96 5.09
CA ILE A 602 -41.79 -6.03 5.98
C ILE A 602 -40.37 -5.72 6.55
N GLY A 603 -39.65 -4.76 5.95
CA GLY A 603 -38.35 -4.27 6.45
C GLY A 603 -38.32 -2.85 6.98
N ALA A 604 -39.29 -1.97 6.62
CA ALA A 604 -39.27 -0.56 6.97
C ALA A 604 -39.72 -0.25 8.41
N GLY A 605 -40.60 -1.05 8.99
CA GLY A 605 -41.00 -0.88 10.40
C GLY A 605 -39.82 -0.98 11.35
N HIS A 606 -38.96 -1.98 11.13
CA HIS A 606 -37.75 -2.15 11.93
C HIS A 606 -36.71 -1.01 11.70
N GLN A 607 -36.64 -0.44 10.51
CA GLN A 607 -35.78 0.72 10.26
C GLN A 607 -36.31 1.99 10.93
N THR A 608 -37.60 2.19 11.00
CA THR A 608 -38.21 3.33 11.69
C THR A 608 -37.97 3.23 13.20
N GLU A 609 -38.15 2.07 13.81
CA GLU A 609 -37.84 1.87 15.23
C GLU A 609 -36.35 2.17 15.54
N ARG A 610 -35.42 1.67 14.74
CA ARG A 610 -34.01 1.96 14.90
C ARG A 610 -33.70 3.48 14.73
N ARG A 611 -34.35 4.16 13.80
CA ARG A 611 -34.25 5.62 13.65
C ARG A 611 -34.73 6.35 14.88
N MET A 612 -35.88 5.95 15.45
CA MET A 612 -36.42 6.52 16.69
C MET A 612 -35.47 6.31 17.87
N GLU A 613 -34.93 5.11 18.03
CA GLU A 613 -33.96 4.78 19.08
C GLU A 613 -32.68 5.61 18.93
N GLY A 614 -32.09 5.64 17.72
CA GLY A 614 -30.90 6.42 17.45
C GLY A 614 -31.09 7.93 17.65
N LEU A 615 -32.26 8.44 17.31
CA LEU A 615 -32.64 9.85 17.55
C LEU A 615 -32.77 10.14 19.05
N ALA A 616 -33.33 9.22 19.83
CA ALA A 616 -33.39 9.36 21.28
C ALA A 616 -31.99 9.42 21.91
N ILE A 617 -31.12 8.51 21.48
CA ILE A 617 -29.71 8.49 21.92
C ILE A 617 -28.99 9.80 21.50
N PHE A 618 -29.18 10.25 20.26
CA PHE A 618 -28.58 11.50 19.77
C PHE A 618 -28.98 12.69 20.67
N LYS A 619 -30.28 12.85 20.95
CA LYS A 619 -30.79 13.93 21.81
C LYS A 619 -30.24 13.85 23.23
N GLU A 620 -30.19 12.64 23.82
CA GLU A 620 -29.61 12.42 25.15
C GLU A 620 -28.14 12.82 25.20
N GLN A 621 -27.36 12.42 24.19
CA GLN A 621 -25.94 12.76 24.14
C GLN A 621 -25.72 14.28 23.91
N VAL A 622 -26.53 14.94 23.07
CA VAL A 622 -26.46 16.40 22.90
C VAL A 622 -26.81 17.11 24.22
N ALA A 623 -27.80 16.65 24.97
CA ALA A 623 -28.15 17.21 26.27
C ALA A 623 -27.02 16.98 27.31
N LEU A 624 -26.42 15.81 27.33
CA LEU A 624 -25.32 15.45 28.24
C LEU A 624 -24.12 16.38 28.04
N TYR A 625 -23.64 16.49 26.82
CA TYR A 625 -22.44 17.26 26.49
C TYR A 625 -22.69 18.76 26.28
N GLY A 626 -23.98 19.16 26.14
CA GLY A 626 -24.41 20.53 26.08
C GLY A 626 -24.61 21.20 27.45
N GLN A 627 -24.32 20.54 28.55
CA GLN A 627 -24.49 21.09 29.88
C GLN A 627 -23.55 22.29 30.12
N ALA A 628 -24.09 23.31 30.81
CA ALA A 628 -23.30 24.43 31.29
C ALA A 628 -22.45 24.02 32.50
N GLY A 629 -21.32 24.66 32.68
CA GLY A 629 -20.45 24.46 33.85
C GLY A 629 -19.37 25.53 33.90
N ASP A 630 -18.60 25.56 34.99
CA ASP A 630 -17.52 26.52 35.16
C ASP A 630 -16.37 26.20 34.17
N PRO A 631 -15.91 27.17 33.39
CA PRO A 631 -14.78 26.99 32.48
C PRO A 631 -13.50 26.55 33.21
N HIS A 632 -12.86 25.51 32.73
CA HIS A 632 -11.61 24.99 33.26
C HIS A 632 -10.77 24.33 32.15
N TYR A 633 -9.51 24.05 32.41
CA TYR A 633 -8.59 23.42 31.48
C TYR A 633 -8.10 22.07 31.98
N LYS A 634 -8.15 21.07 31.10
CA LYS A 634 -7.64 19.72 31.35
C LYS A 634 -6.40 19.49 30.49
N PRO A 635 -5.17 19.65 31.03
CA PRO A 635 -3.96 19.36 30.30
C PRO A 635 -3.77 17.85 30.12
N PHE A 636 -3.29 17.42 28.96
CA PHE A 636 -2.93 16.02 28.72
C PHE A 636 -1.46 15.81 28.33
N THR A 637 -0.71 16.85 28.04
CA THR A 637 0.74 16.75 27.81
C THR A 637 1.42 18.11 27.87
N VAL A 638 2.75 18.07 28.09
CA VAL A 638 3.66 19.20 27.86
C VAL A 638 4.20 19.06 26.44
N LEU A 639 4.07 20.12 25.64
CA LEU A 639 4.65 20.21 24.32
C LEU A 639 6.09 20.72 24.37
N ALA A 640 6.32 21.77 25.15
CA ALA A 640 7.65 22.34 25.36
C ALA A 640 7.75 23.01 26.75
N ALA A 641 8.95 22.99 27.31
CA ALA A 641 9.32 23.77 28.51
C ALA A 641 10.68 24.43 28.25
N ASP A 642 10.76 25.74 28.52
CA ASP A 642 11.96 26.57 28.31
C ASP A 642 12.55 26.44 26.88
N GLY A 643 11.67 26.43 25.89
CA GLY A 643 12.02 26.27 24.48
C GLY A 643 12.48 24.88 24.06
N LYS A 644 12.52 23.89 24.95
CA LYS A 644 12.89 22.50 24.65
C LYS A 644 11.66 21.68 24.33
N ASP A 645 11.73 20.93 23.24
CA ASP A 645 10.68 19.98 22.84
C ASP A 645 10.58 18.80 23.82
N TRP A 646 9.38 18.57 24.35
CA TRP A 646 9.06 17.48 25.28
C TRP A 646 8.27 16.36 24.61
N THR A 647 7.92 16.47 23.34
CA THR A 647 7.06 15.50 22.65
C THR A 647 7.69 14.11 22.52
N GLU A 648 9.01 13.95 22.71
CA GLU A 648 9.71 12.67 22.68
C GLU A 648 9.85 12.01 24.06
N ARG A 649 9.49 12.71 25.14
CA ARG A 649 9.55 12.15 26.49
C ARG A 649 8.43 11.15 26.72
N ASP A 650 8.58 10.31 27.77
CA ASP A 650 7.56 9.35 28.16
C ASP A 650 6.22 10.05 28.48
N GLN A 651 5.18 9.75 27.72
CA GLN A 651 3.89 10.41 27.83
C GLN A 651 3.13 10.00 29.11
N ALA A 652 3.45 8.85 29.70
CA ALA A 652 2.86 8.43 30.97
C ALA A 652 3.46 9.26 32.14
N GLU A 653 4.76 9.51 32.11
CA GLU A 653 5.42 10.39 33.08
C GLU A 653 4.89 11.81 32.95
N ILE A 654 4.81 12.36 31.75
CA ILE A 654 4.27 13.70 31.50
C ILE A 654 2.82 13.82 32.00
N PHE A 655 1.96 12.83 31.70
CA PHE A 655 0.57 12.88 32.11
C PHE A 655 0.43 12.87 33.63
N SER A 656 1.22 12.04 34.33
CA SER A 656 1.26 12.02 35.78
C SER A 656 1.71 13.36 36.40
N LEU A 657 2.56 14.10 35.68
CA LEU A 657 3.04 15.41 36.09
C LEU A 657 1.98 16.50 35.92
N VAL A 658 1.25 16.51 34.80
CA VAL A 658 0.30 17.59 34.46
C VAL A 658 -1.13 17.33 34.94
N ALA A 659 -1.51 16.07 35.12
CA ALA A 659 -2.85 15.66 35.48
C ALA A 659 -2.85 14.51 36.53
N PRO A 660 -2.23 14.69 37.70
CA PRO A 660 -2.00 13.62 38.69
C PRO A 660 -3.28 12.99 39.25
N THR A 661 -4.40 13.70 39.20
CA THR A 661 -5.71 13.24 39.73
C THR A 661 -6.61 12.62 38.63
N GLU A 662 -6.23 12.76 37.38
CA GLU A 662 -7.04 12.23 36.27
C GLU A 662 -6.79 10.72 36.08
N PRO A 663 -7.84 9.94 35.79
CA PRO A 663 -7.66 8.52 35.56
C PRO A 663 -6.84 8.28 34.29
N CYS A 664 -5.90 7.34 34.35
CA CYS A 664 -5.19 6.83 33.19
C CYS A 664 -4.86 5.35 33.36
N LEU A 665 -4.53 4.69 32.26
CA LEU A 665 -4.08 3.30 32.25
C LEU A 665 -2.80 3.21 31.44
N VAL A 666 -1.72 2.71 32.04
CA VAL A 666 -0.48 2.39 31.33
C VAL A 666 -0.47 0.89 31.04
N LEU A 667 -0.40 0.54 29.76
CA LEU A 667 -0.46 -0.83 29.28
C LEU A 667 0.93 -1.31 28.85
N ASP A 668 1.27 -2.53 29.24
CA ASP A 668 2.29 -3.33 28.59
C ASP A 668 1.60 -4.11 27.44
N LEU A 669 1.91 -3.73 26.20
CA LEU A 669 1.29 -4.33 25.01
C LEU A 669 1.77 -5.76 24.72
N THR A 670 2.82 -6.22 25.40
CA THR A 670 3.31 -7.60 25.33
C THR A 670 2.56 -8.53 26.29
N ALA A 671 1.86 -7.96 27.28
CA ALA A 671 1.08 -8.73 28.23
C ALA A 671 -0.17 -9.33 27.59
N PRO A 672 -0.49 -10.60 27.89
CA PRO A 672 -1.63 -11.31 27.25
C PRO A 672 -2.99 -10.73 27.61
N ASP A 673 -3.11 -10.01 28.73
CA ASP A 673 -4.32 -9.39 29.24
C ASP A 673 -4.49 -7.91 28.90
N ALA A 674 -3.57 -7.33 28.11
CA ALA A 674 -3.61 -5.91 27.73
C ALA A 674 -4.95 -5.49 27.10
N ASN A 675 -5.53 -6.32 26.26
CA ASN A 675 -6.83 -6.03 25.66
C ASN A 675 -7.97 -6.04 26.68
N ALA A 676 -7.92 -6.96 27.66
CA ALA A 676 -8.92 -7.03 28.74
C ALA A 676 -8.80 -5.84 29.69
N GLN A 677 -7.57 -5.40 30.04
CA GLN A 677 -7.35 -4.20 30.83
C GLN A 677 -7.88 -2.95 30.13
N LEU A 678 -7.63 -2.80 28.82
CA LEU A 678 -8.16 -1.68 28.02
C LEU A 678 -9.70 -1.71 28.00
N ALA A 679 -10.32 -2.87 27.75
CA ALA A 679 -11.77 -3.00 27.70
C ALA A 679 -12.42 -2.60 29.03
N GLY A 680 -11.91 -3.07 30.16
CA GLY A 680 -12.42 -2.72 31.49
C GLY A 680 -12.22 -1.24 31.83
N PHE A 681 -11.10 -0.64 31.42
CA PHE A 681 -10.89 0.79 31.62
C PHE A 681 -11.83 1.64 30.74
N PHE A 682 -12.01 1.27 29.49
CA PHE A 682 -12.90 1.92 28.54
C PHE A 682 -14.36 1.86 29.03
N GLU A 683 -14.82 0.69 29.44
CA GLU A 683 -16.17 0.49 29.97
C GLU A 683 -16.43 1.35 31.20
N ARG A 684 -15.52 1.38 32.15
CA ARG A 684 -15.63 2.24 33.35
C ARG A 684 -15.78 3.72 32.99
N LEU A 685 -14.92 4.23 32.12
CA LEU A 685 -14.96 5.65 31.73
C LEU A 685 -16.24 6.01 30.95
N THR A 686 -16.71 5.13 30.09
CA THR A 686 -17.85 5.43 29.20
C THR A 686 -19.20 5.17 29.84
N GLN A 687 -19.30 4.21 30.76
CA GLN A 687 -20.54 3.86 31.45
C GLN A 687 -20.69 4.58 32.79
N SER A 688 -19.68 4.48 33.66
CA SER A 688 -19.75 5.07 35.01
C SER A 688 -19.48 6.58 35.00
N ASP A 689 -18.44 7.00 34.27
CA ASP A 689 -17.98 8.39 34.29
C ASP A 689 -18.58 9.22 33.13
N GLN A 690 -19.42 8.61 32.30
CA GLN A 690 -20.13 9.22 31.16
C GLN A 690 -19.20 9.96 30.17
N MET A 691 -17.96 9.48 30.03
CA MET A 691 -17.01 10.09 29.10
C MET A 691 -17.25 9.65 27.64
N GLU A 692 -16.84 10.49 26.73
CA GLU A 692 -16.91 10.24 25.28
C GLU A 692 -16.17 8.95 24.86
N GLY A 693 -15.05 8.66 25.50
CA GLY A 693 -14.19 7.53 25.19
C GLY A 693 -12.78 7.72 25.72
N VAL A 694 -11.80 7.18 24.99
CA VAL A 694 -10.38 7.25 25.37
C VAL A 694 -9.50 7.72 24.19
N VAL A 695 -8.31 8.20 24.54
CA VAL A 695 -7.20 8.42 23.60
C VAL A 695 -6.06 7.48 23.98
N ILE A 696 -5.59 6.69 23.02
CA ILE A 696 -4.51 5.72 23.17
C ILE A 696 -3.27 6.28 22.49
N LYS A 697 -2.15 6.34 23.22
CA LYS A 697 -0.87 6.88 22.75
C LYS A 697 0.26 5.91 23.06
N PRO A 698 1.29 5.77 22.21
CA PRO A 698 2.54 5.16 22.67
C PRO A 698 3.15 6.00 23.79
N CYS A 699 3.75 5.37 24.81
CA CYS A 699 4.43 6.10 25.89
C CYS A 699 5.61 6.91 25.35
N VAL A 700 6.35 6.35 24.39
CA VAL A 700 7.44 7.03 23.68
C VAL A 700 7.13 7.02 22.18
N PHE A 701 7.27 8.18 21.55
CA PHE A 701 7.04 8.32 20.12
C PHE A 701 8.32 8.01 19.35
N GLU A 702 8.27 6.98 18.55
CA GLU A 702 9.28 6.73 17.53
C GLU A 702 8.83 7.31 16.18
N LYS A 703 9.81 7.54 15.32
CA LYS A 703 9.60 8.03 13.98
C LYS A 703 8.70 7.03 13.22
N ASP A 704 7.66 7.54 12.56
CA ASP A 704 6.70 6.78 11.75
C ASP A 704 5.50 6.13 12.44
N MET A 705 5.40 6.19 13.73
CA MET A 705 4.22 5.74 14.46
C MET A 705 3.01 6.64 14.22
N VAL A 706 1.82 6.08 14.37
CA VAL A 706 0.62 6.87 14.59
C VAL A 706 0.71 7.45 16.00
N PRO A 707 0.68 8.78 16.17
CA PRO A 707 0.97 9.39 17.48
C PRO A 707 -0.07 9.05 18.53
N PHE A 708 -1.35 9.04 18.14
CA PHE A 708 -2.46 8.70 19.03
C PHE A 708 -3.71 8.35 18.22
N MET A 709 -4.55 7.52 18.81
CA MET A 709 -5.84 7.12 18.26
C MET A 709 -6.93 7.36 19.31
N LYS A 710 -8.11 7.82 18.84
CA LYS A 710 -9.30 7.93 19.69
C LYS A 710 -10.18 6.72 19.51
N VAL A 711 -10.78 6.28 20.61
CA VAL A 711 -11.85 5.27 20.65
C VAL A 711 -13.02 5.88 21.38
N ARG A 712 -14.14 6.06 20.66
CA ARG A 712 -15.35 6.67 21.19
C ARG A 712 -16.43 5.63 21.42
N ASN A 713 -17.27 5.84 22.43
CA ASN A 713 -18.36 4.93 22.70
C ASN A 713 -19.47 5.03 21.63
N GLU A 714 -20.20 3.94 21.41
CA GLU A 714 -21.22 3.86 20.36
C GLU A 714 -22.34 4.91 20.50
N ARG A 715 -22.72 5.26 21.72
CA ARG A 715 -23.77 6.28 21.97
C ARG A 715 -23.31 7.66 21.48
N TYR A 716 -22.04 8.01 21.76
CA TYR A 716 -21.46 9.26 21.31
C TYR A 716 -21.29 9.31 19.77
N LEU A 717 -21.09 8.17 19.11
CA LEU A 717 -20.97 8.12 17.64
C LEU A 717 -22.24 8.60 16.93
N HIS A 718 -23.43 8.62 17.59
CA HIS A 718 -24.64 9.24 17.05
C HIS A 718 -24.48 10.76 16.84
N ILE A 719 -23.70 11.47 17.67
CA ILE A 719 -23.37 12.88 17.43
C ILE A 719 -22.48 13.05 16.20
N ILE A 720 -21.52 12.13 15.99
CA ILE A 720 -20.48 12.27 14.97
C ILE A 720 -20.98 11.86 13.59
N TYR A 721 -21.72 10.74 13.51
CA TYR A 721 -22.08 10.10 12.25
C TYR A 721 -23.58 10.23 11.91
N GLY A 722 -24.33 10.93 12.75
CA GLY A 722 -25.79 11.09 12.61
C GLY A 722 -26.58 10.07 13.42
N TYR A 723 -27.83 10.45 13.74
CA TYR A 723 -28.72 9.66 14.59
C TYR A 723 -29.01 8.25 14.03
N ASP A 724 -28.93 8.08 12.71
CA ASP A 724 -29.24 6.83 12.00
C ASP A 724 -28.01 6.05 11.50
N TYR A 725 -26.81 6.40 11.98
CA TYR A 725 -25.57 5.80 11.47
C TYR A 725 -25.54 4.27 11.55
N GLN A 726 -26.21 3.69 12.51
CA GLN A 726 -26.31 2.24 12.68
C GLN A 726 -26.99 1.52 11.50
N LEU A 727 -27.82 2.21 10.71
CA LEU A 727 -28.39 1.65 9.49
C LEU A 727 -27.34 1.46 8.37
N ARG A 728 -26.22 2.16 8.45
CA ARG A 728 -25.09 2.10 7.52
C ARG A 728 -23.87 1.40 8.10
N TYR A 729 -23.99 0.85 9.31
CA TYR A 729 -22.88 0.39 10.16
C TYR A 729 -21.94 -0.59 9.45
N ALA A 730 -22.45 -1.64 8.81
CA ALA A 730 -21.65 -2.64 8.11
C ALA A 730 -20.80 -2.01 6.98
N GLY A 731 -21.41 -1.09 6.20
CA GLY A 731 -20.68 -0.36 5.15
C GLY A 731 -19.61 0.57 5.71
N MET A 732 -19.86 1.19 6.86
CA MET A 732 -18.90 2.06 7.54
C MET A 732 -17.72 1.26 8.10
N CYS A 733 -17.95 0.09 8.71
CA CYS A 733 -16.90 -0.82 9.19
C CYS A 733 -16.04 -1.35 8.04
N ALA A 734 -16.65 -1.67 6.90
CA ALA A 734 -15.95 -2.14 5.71
C ALA A 734 -15.12 -1.05 5.01
N ASN A 735 -15.31 0.24 5.35
CA ASN A 735 -14.64 1.34 4.70
C ASN A 735 -13.18 1.47 5.14
N LYS A 736 -12.27 1.07 4.24
CA LYS A 736 -10.82 1.09 4.50
C LYS A 736 -10.15 2.47 4.41
N ARG A 737 -10.89 3.54 4.07
CA ARG A 737 -10.32 4.90 3.90
C ARG A 737 -9.84 5.52 5.21
N ILE A 738 -10.15 4.93 6.36
CA ILE A 738 -9.63 5.34 7.67
C ILE A 738 -8.10 5.41 7.71
N GLN A 739 -7.41 4.58 6.92
CA GLN A 739 -5.94 4.61 6.81
C GLN A 739 -5.42 5.99 6.33
N ARG A 740 -6.22 6.71 5.54
CA ARG A 740 -5.88 8.07 5.13
C ARG A 740 -5.88 9.02 6.32
N LYS A 741 -6.86 8.92 7.23
CA LYS A 741 -6.90 9.74 8.46
C LYS A 741 -5.74 9.45 9.39
N LEU A 742 -5.36 8.19 9.56
CA LEU A 742 -4.17 7.81 10.32
C LEU A 742 -2.90 8.43 9.72
N SER A 743 -2.76 8.40 8.39
CA SER A 743 -1.64 9.02 7.69
C SER A 743 -1.61 10.55 7.86
N VAL A 744 -2.75 11.23 7.75
CA VAL A 744 -2.86 12.69 7.93
C VAL A 744 -2.52 13.06 9.37
N SER A 745 -3.12 12.39 10.36
CA SER A 745 -2.85 12.62 11.78
C SER A 745 -1.35 12.51 12.11
N ARG A 746 -0.67 11.50 11.54
CA ARG A 746 0.78 11.34 11.71
C ARG A 746 1.57 12.52 11.13
N LYS A 747 1.23 12.95 9.92
CA LYS A 747 1.91 14.08 9.28
C LYS A 747 1.72 15.39 10.05
N GLU A 748 0.49 15.67 10.46
CA GLU A 748 0.18 16.85 11.26
C GLU A 748 0.95 16.87 12.58
N TYR A 749 1.07 15.72 13.25
CA TYR A 749 1.85 15.62 14.48
C TYR A 749 3.33 15.98 14.26
N PHE A 750 3.96 15.44 13.22
CA PHE A 750 5.36 15.76 12.94
C PHE A 750 5.55 17.20 12.46
N LEU A 751 4.61 17.75 11.70
CA LEU A 751 4.65 19.17 11.33
C LEU A 751 4.49 20.08 12.54
N GLY A 752 3.65 19.73 13.52
CA GLY A 752 3.56 20.43 14.81
C GLY A 752 4.89 20.41 15.55
N ARG A 753 5.60 19.28 15.56
CA ARG A 753 6.96 19.18 16.14
C ARG A 753 7.99 20.01 15.37
N ASP A 754 7.94 20.03 14.03
CA ASP A 754 8.80 20.88 13.21
C ASP A 754 8.58 22.36 13.55
N MET A 755 7.34 22.77 13.83
CA MET A 755 7.03 24.13 14.31
C MET A 755 7.66 24.43 15.67
N LEU A 756 7.58 23.50 16.66
CA LEU A 756 8.23 23.66 17.95
C LEU A 756 9.75 23.81 17.85
N ARG A 757 10.36 23.09 16.92
CA ARG A 757 11.81 23.03 16.70
C ARG A 757 12.33 24.06 15.71
N ALA A 758 11.45 24.87 15.11
CA ALA A 758 11.83 25.86 14.11
C ALA A 758 12.86 26.84 14.68
N PRO A 759 14.06 26.94 14.12
CA PRO A 759 15.14 27.78 14.65
C PRO A 759 14.89 29.27 14.41
N ASP A 760 14.08 29.59 13.39
CA ASP A 760 13.77 30.95 12.96
C ASP A 760 12.33 31.09 12.44
N GLU A 761 11.92 32.31 12.19
CA GLU A 761 10.57 32.63 11.72
C GLU A 761 10.29 32.04 10.33
N ALA A 762 11.25 31.99 9.42
CA ALA A 762 11.05 31.45 8.08
C ALA A 762 10.75 29.96 8.13
N SER A 763 11.49 29.21 8.95
CA SER A 763 11.26 27.79 9.20
C SER A 763 9.90 27.52 9.85
N LEU A 764 9.49 28.38 10.81
CA LEU A 764 8.17 28.29 11.45
C LEU A 764 7.06 28.53 10.44
N ARG A 765 7.16 29.57 9.59
CA ARG A 765 6.20 29.89 8.55
C ARG A 765 6.06 28.75 7.54
N LEU A 766 7.17 28.14 7.13
CA LEU A 766 7.16 26.99 6.23
C LEU A 766 6.46 25.77 6.84
N ALA A 767 6.76 25.44 8.10
CA ALA A 767 6.10 24.33 8.81
C ALA A 767 4.60 24.60 8.98
N LEU A 768 4.23 25.82 9.32
CA LEU A 768 2.83 26.26 9.47
C LEU A 768 2.05 26.15 8.13
N LEU A 769 2.64 26.59 7.02
CA LEU A 769 2.02 26.51 5.69
C LEU A 769 1.77 25.05 5.27
N ARG A 770 2.74 24.15 5.55
CA ARG A 770 2.59 22.72 5.33
C ARG A 770 1.48 22.13 6.20
N MET A 771 1.42 22.55 7.46
CA MET A 771 0.37 22.13 8.39
C MET A 771 -1.01 22.53 7.87
N GLN A 772 -1.17 23.75 7.37
CA GLN A 772 -2.42 24.20 6.76
C GLN A 772 -2.80 23.38 5.53
N GLY A 773 -1.84 22.99 4.70
CA GLY A 773 -2.07 22.11 3.55
C GLY A 773 -2.60 20.72 3.95
N GLU A 774 -2.11 20.14 5.05
CA GLU A 774 -2.64 18.86 5.56
C GLU A 774 -4.02 19.05 6.22
N VAL A 775 -4.24 20.14 6.98
CA VAL A 775 -5.54 20.49 7.57
C VAL A 775 -6.61 20.72 6.49
N ALA A 776 -6.24 21.36 5.37
CA ALA A 776 -7.17 21.53 4.23
C ALA A 776 -7.54 20.18 3.59
N ARG A 777 -6.64 19.22 3.59
CA ARG A 777 -6.93 17.83 3.16
C ARG A 777 -7.81 17.07 4.15
N GLU A 778 -7.74 17.42 5.43
CA GLU A 778 -8.58 16.85 6.48
C GLU A 778 -10.02 17.36 6.40
N ALA A 779 -10.23 18.58 5.88
CA ALA A 779 -11.56 19.17 5.70
C ALA A 779 -12.49 18.35 4.77
N THR A 780 -11.95 17.36 4.05
CA THR A 780 -12.78 16.24 3.61
C THR A 780 -13.18 15.44 4.84
N LEU A 781 -14.45 15.43 5.13
CA LEU A 781 -15.17 14.68 6.18
C LEU A 781 -14.57 13.29 6.41
N ASP A 782 -14.76 12.73 7.62
CA ASP A 782 -14.49 11.32 7.85
C ASP A 782 -15.09 10.51 6.71
N PRO A 783 -14.32 9.69 5.99
CA PRO A 783 -14.80 8.99 4.80
C PRO A 783 -15.94 7.99 5.10
N ARG A 784 -16.28 7.82 6.36
CA ARG A 784 -17.43 7.03 6.82
C ARG A 784 -18.71 7.87 6.95
N LEU A 785 -18.60 9.20 6.90
CA LEU A 785 -19.73 10.11 6.74
C LEU A 785 -20.13 10.17 5.25
#